data_8d3c528e96210e0066d2434224a71c01
#
_entry.id   8d3c528e96210e0066d2434224a71c01
#
_cell.length_a   1.000
_cell.length_b   1.000
_cell.length_c   1.000
_cell.angle_alpha   90.00
_cell.angle_beta   90.00
_cell.angle_gamma   90.00
#
_symmetry.space_group_name_H-M   'P 1'
#
loop_
_entity.id
_entity.type
_entity.pdbx_description
1 polymer ?
#
loop_
_entity_poly.entity_id
_entity_poly.type
_entity_poly.pdbx_seq_one_letter_code
_entity_poly.pdbx_strand_id
1 'polypeptide(L)'
;MGQKKGNFVFSGTIQDIETKAPIEGASIFFSGLSIGARTDSSGHFSLSLPARSYGAVFRSLGYKYKTAKIDLKENIQISIYLEKSEQILDEVVISEEKSDANVSRTIMGVEKMSSNTLKKLPNLMGEADVIRSIMLLPGVSTVGEGASGFNVRGGNVDQNLVLLDGVPLFSTSHLFGFFTSFNADMVQDLSLYKGGIPSKYGGRASSVLDVRMKEGNFEKWQFQGGISPISSRLLIDGPLVKDKTSLIVGVRGSLSDFYLGYFPNPALQKSKADFYDVNFKLTHRIGKNQRISLSAYASYDGFKFAADTMYAWETKTISLQHFALWRDWSHHFTAFASEYAYGIEGLKSGYEFIWRPSITQKTLREDLSLDLKQWGRSDFGVEFTSYRNDAGTFRPSTMNSVVNTFPMQTEYSREMSVYIGHSLPIYKRMSLDVGLRYAYYQLQGPQQFYRYKSGIPRAINTITDTLRFQSGDVVQSYGGFEPRLSLAIKLDTNTSIKIGFNRMQQFMHLLSNTMAVSPVDIWKNSNPYLPQQVSDQYSIGIFRNFSNAQNAIFEASAEVYYKRLSNVIDYIDGAALYLNPTVETDLLVGEGRAYGAEFFLKKARGKRLTGWVSYTYARSFRMIEANGSQMSANFGKEFPANFDMPHNFKFVLNHRLSKRITFNANFTYTSGRPITYPNARYKVYAFNDLYDYGYANGIFPRPGLTPVTGGSSYTYLTGTNIQPLLDGYSSPSFTLRNQERIPYYMRLDIGFTIEPKEGKRWQGSWNFSIYNLFARENAYSIFFRSSTGLINQARTYQLSVLGAAIPSLTYNFKF
;
A
#
# COMPACT_ATOMS: atom_id res chain seq x y z
N MET A 1 44.96 13.35 -42.76
CA MET A 1 44.22 14.61 -43.00
C MET A 1 42.79 14.43 -42.45
N GLY A 2 42.55 14.93 -41.21
CA GLY A 2 41.24 14.89 -40.59
C GLY A 2 40.43 16.08 -41.07
N GLN A 3 39.39 15.84 -41.85
CA GLN A 3 38.38 16.89 -42.18
C GLN A 3 37.73 17.36 -40.89
N LYS A 4 37.84 18.65 -40.55
CA LYS A 4 37.01 19.35 -39.59
C LYS A 4 35.55 19.19 -40.05
N LYS A 5 34.75 18.40 -39.40
CA LYS A 5 33.28 18.32 -39.60
C LYS A 5 32.68 19.68 -39.25
N GLY A 6 32.32 20.49 -40.25
CA GLY A 6 31.61 21.76 -40.07
C GLY A 6 30.23 21.53 -39.46
N ASN A 7 29.78 22.44 -38.65
CA ASN A 7 28.36 22.51 -38.25
C ASN A 7 27.58 23.25 -39.30
N PHE A 8 26.38 22.77 -39.62
CA PHE A 8 25.46 23.42 -40.51
C PHE A 8 24.23 23.91 -39.74
N VAL A 9 23.60 24.96 -40.24
CA VAL A 9 22.40 25.55 -39.65
C VAL A 9 21.18 24.85 -40.23
N PHE A 10 20.38 24.27 -39.35
CA PHE A 10 19.03 23.78 -39.65
C PHE A 10 18.03 24.77 -39.11
N SER A 11 17.29 25.45 -39.99
CA SER A 11 16.33 26.49 -39.65
C SER A 11 15.02 26.28 -40.40
N GLY A 12 13.97 27.01 -39.96
CA GLY A 12 12.70 26.94 -40.65
C GLY A 12 11.54 27.56 -39.85
N THR A 13 10.35 27.40 -40.38
CA THR A 13 9.11 27.85 -39.76
C THR A 13 8.16 26.71 -39.54
N ILE A 14 7.41 26.77 -38.44
CA ILE A 14 6.31 25.83 -38.13
C ILE A 14 4.99 26.63 -38.17
N GLN A 15 4.05 26.18 -38.98
CA GLN A 15 2.78 26.85 -39.23
C GLN A 15 1.62 25.86 -39.17
N ASP A 16 0.44 26.36 -38.86
CA ASP A 16 -0.82 25.64 -38.95
C ASP A 16 -1.14 25.36 -40.44
N ILE A 17 -1.53 24.10 -40.76
CA ILE A 17 -1.73 23.68 -42.16
C ILE A 17 -2.94 24.37 -42.80
N GLU A 18 -3.96 24.70 -42.01
CA GLU A 18 -5.22 25.31 -42.49
C GLU A 18 -5.14 26.84 -42.51
N THR A 19 -4.76 27.43 -41.39
CA THR A 19 -4.77 28.88 -41.22
C THR A 19 -3.47 29.58 -41.67
N LYS A 20 -2.39 28.79 -41.89
CA LYS A 20 -1.03 29.29 -42.17
C LYS A 20 -0.45 30.20 -41.09
N ALA A 21 -1.12 30.28 -39.95
CA ALA A 21 -0.66 31.06 -38.80
C ALA A 21 0.61 30.42 -38.20
N PRO A 22 1.60 31.24 -37.77
CA PRO A 22 2.79 30.72 -37.10
C PRO A 22 2.43 30.05 -35.77
N ILE A 23 3.11 28.95 -35.45
CA ILE A 23 2.91 28.25 -34.21
C ILE A 23 4.08 28.57 -33.27
N GLU A 24 3.81 29.39 -32.25
CA GLU A 24 4.77 29.74 -31.24
C GLU A 24 4.98 28.59 -30.25
N GLY A 25 6.22 28.44 -29.76
CA GLY A 25 6.57 27.44 -28.74
C GLY A 25 6.56 25.98 -29.21
N ALA A 26 6.39 25.73 -30.50
CA ALA A 26 6.49 24.38 -31.08
C ALA A 26 7.91 23.83 -30.85
N SER A 27 7.99 22.58 -30.46
CA SER A 27 9.25 21.93 -30.09
C SER A 27 9.76 21.05 -31.22
N ILE A 28 11.05 21.14 -31.49
CA ILE A 28 11.77 20.34 -32.48
C ILE A 28 12.76 19.44 -31.71
N PHE A 29 12.65 18.12 -31.86
CA PHE A 29 13.50 17.14 -31.22
C PHE A 29 14.18 16.27 -32.29
N PHE A 30 15.43 15.88 -32.02
CA PHE A 30 16.18 14.97 -32.87
C PHE A 30 16.34 13.61 -32.20
N SER A 31 15.94 12.55 -32.90
CA SER A 31 16.06 11.18 -32.40
C SER A 31 17.53 10.84 -32.09
N GLY A 32 17.82 10.53 -30.85
CA GLY A 32 19.18 10.16 -30.39
C GLY A 32 20.08 11.33 -30.01
N LEU A 33 19.55 12.56 -29.89
CA LEU A 33 20.27 13.72 -29.38
C LEU A 33 19.50 14.36 -28.22
N SER A 34 20.21 14.86 -27.22
CA SER A 34 19.65 15.68 -26.13
C SER A 34 19.49 17.17 -26.50
N ILE A 35 19.48 17.47 -27.79
CA ILE A 35 19.42 18.83 -28.34
C ILE A 35 18.10 19.01 -29.08
N GLY A 36 17.44 20.14 -28.85
CA GLY A 36 16.21 20.53 -29.51
C GLY A 36 16.10 22.05 -29.61
N ALA A 37 15.14 22.54 -30.38
CA ALA A 37 14.80 23.95 -30.48
C ALA A 37 13.31 24.17 -30.22
N ARG A 38 12.92 25.43 -29.94
CA ARG A 38 11.54 25.88 -29.91
C ARG A 38 11.35 27.02 -30.88
N THR A 39 10.17 27.13 -31.48
CA THR A 39 9.81 28.25 -32.28
C THR A 39 9.55 29.51 -31.47
N ASP A 40 9.95 30.65 -32.02
CA ASP A 40 9.60 31.98 -31.53
C ASP A 40 8.14 32.37 -31.86
N SER A 41 7.75 33.61 -31.56
CA SER A 41 6.41 34.15 -31.83
C SER A 41 6.06 34.23 -33.34
N SER A 42 7.06 34.19 -34.21
CA SER A 42 6.88 34.15 -35.68
C SER A 42 6.87 32.69 -36.22
N GLY A 43 6.91 31.71 -35.33
CA GLY A 43 6.99 30.30 -35.68
C GLY A 43 8.35 29.86 -36.21
N HIS A 44 9.40 30.68 -36.07
CA HIS A 44 10.74 30.41 -36.62
C HIS A 44 11.61 29.68 -35.60
N PHE A 45 12.45 28.74 -36.09
CA PHE A 45 13.47 28.06 -35.32
C PHE A 45 14.80 28.01 -36.06
N SER A 46 15.89 27.97 -35.30
CA SER A 46 17.25 27.81 -35.86
C SER A 46 18.13 27.01 -34.89
N LEU A 47 18.89 26.06 -35.44
CA LEU A 47 19.78 25.17 -34.63
C LEU A 47 21.03 24.82 -35.45
N SER A 48 22.20 24.90 -34.85
CA SER A 48 23.48 24.51 -35.47
C SER A 48 23.85 23.07 -35.05
N LEU A 49 24.00 22.17 -36.01
CA LEU A 49 24.27 20.74 -35.83
C LEU A 49 25.40 20.23 -36.72
N PRO A 50 26.16 19.19 -36.32
CA PRO A 50 27.17 18.56 -37.16
C PRO A 50 26.54 17.92 -38.41
N ALA A 51 27.34 17.83 -39.49
CA ALA A 51 26.97 17.19 -40.72
C ALA A 51 26.64 15.70 -40.55
N ARG A 52 25.35 15.34 -40.56
CA ARG A 52 24.84 13.95 -40.56
C ARG A 52 23.35 13.88 -40.83
N SER A 53 22.80 12.68 -41.01
CA SER A 53 21.38 12.45 -41.14
C SER A 53 20.71 12.38 -39.76
N TYR A 54 19.61 13.11 -39.58
CA TYR A 54 18.83 13.22 -38.35
C TYR A 54 17.36 12.84 -38.58
N GLY A 55 16.76 12.14 -37.62
CA GLY A 55 15.31 12.04 -37.53
C GLY A 55 14.77 13.20 -36.69
N ALA A 56 14.12 14.18 -37.30
CA ALA A 56 13.52 15.31 -36.61
C ALA A 56 12.03 15.03 -36.30
N VAL A 57 11.60 15.41 -35.10
CA VAL A 57 10.19 15.35 -34.67
C VAL A 57 9.73 16.76 -34.33
N PHE A 58 8.70 17.24 -35.04
CA PHE A 58 8.08 18.54 -34.84
C PHE A 58 6.78 18.36 -34.07
N ARG A 59 6.60 19.08 -32.97
CA ARG A 59 5.48 18.91 -32.05
C ARG A 59 5.01 20.25 -31.48
N SER A 60 3.71 20.44 -31.42
CA SER A 60 3.08 21.55 -30.70
C SER A 60 1.81 21.06 -30.00
N LEU A 61 1.42 21.71 -28.91
CA LEU A 61 0.19 21.42 -28.20
C LEU A 61 -1.03 21.68 -29.11
N GLY A 62 -1.94 20.73 -29.19
CA GLY A 62 -3.12 20.86 -30.09
C GLY A 62 -2.88 20.51 -31.55
N TYR A 63 -1.69 19.99 -31.91
CA TYR A 63 -1.34 19.60 -33.28
C TYR A 63 -0.84 18.16 -33.34
N LYS A 64 -1.10 17.48 -34.49
CA LYS A 64 -0.51 16.16 -34.78
C LYS A 64 1.01 16.35 -34.97
N TYR A 65 1.81 15.51 -34.33
CA TYR A 65 3.27 15.56 -34.54
C TYR A 65 3.64 15.12 -35.94
N LYS A 66 4.68 15.72 -36.48
CA LYS A 66 5.25 15.39 -37.81
C LYS A 66 6.68 14.93 -37.65
N THR A 67 7.09 13.90 -38.38
CA THR A 67 8.46 13.43 -38.41
C THR A 67 9.05 13.66 -39.82
N ALA A 68 10.32 14.07 -39.85
CA ALA A 68 11.05 14.18 -41.09
C ALA A 68 12.49 13.66 -40.92
N LYS A 69 13.04 13.05 -41.95
CA LYS A 69 14.46 12.70 -42.03
C LYS A 69 15.17 13.87 -42.68
N ILE A 70 16.15 14.43 -41.94
CA ILE A 70 16.95 15.58 -42.38
C ILE A 70 18.37 15.11 -42.63
N ASP A 71 18.86 15.25 -43.89
CA ASP A 71 20.23 14.92 -44.25
C ASP A 71 21.04 16.22 -44.31
N LEU A 72 21.63 16.61 -43.16
CA LEU A 72 22.26 17.91 -42.98
C LEU A 72 23.71 17.87 -43.48
N LYS A 73 23.90 18.16 -44.77
CA LYS A 73 25.20 18.29 -45.45
C LYS A 73 25.52 19.74 -45.78
N GLU A 74 24.54 20.63 -45.73
CA GLU A 74 24.60 22.07 -45.96
C GLU A 74 23.59 22.77 -45.06
N ASN A 75 23.55 24.10 -45.05
CA ASN A 75 22.53 24.82 -44.35
C ASN A 75 21.14 24.56 -44.98
N ILE A 76 20.19 24.08 -44.18
CA ILE A 76 18.87 23.72 -44.63
C ILE A 76 17.83 24.64 -43.99
N GLN A 77 16.93 25.18 -44.80
CA GLN A 77 15.76 25.90 -44.34
C GLN A 77 14.48 25.19 -44.81
N ILE A 78 13.55 24.89 -43.89
CA ILE A 78 12.31 24.19 -44.19
C ILE A 78 11.09 24.88 -43.60
N SER A 79 9.93 24.69 -44.26
CA SER A 79 8.64 25.03 -43.72
C SER A 79 7.87 23.76 -43.32
N ILE A 80 7.48 23.68 -42.08
CA ILE A 80 6.71 22.55 -41.54
C ILE A 80 5.29 23.00 -41.26
N TYR A 81 4.34 22.28 -41.80
CA TYR A 81 2.92 22.48 -41.56
C TYR A 81 2.44 21.38 -40.63
N LEU A 82 1.84 21.77 -39.48
CA LEU A 82 1.20 20.86 -38.55
C LEU A 82 -0.30 20.96 -38.69
N GLU A 83 -0.94 19.82 -38.68
CA GLU A 83 -2.42 19.69 -38.77
C GLU A 83 -2.96 19.74 -37.32
N LYS A 84 -4.01 20.55 -37.10
CA LYS A 84 -4.70 20.54 -35.80
C LYS A 84 -5.18 19.15 -35.48
N SER A 85 -4.94 18.72 -34.31
CA SER A 85 -5.48 17.47 -33.78
C SER A 85 -6.87 17.74 -33.25
N GLU A 86 -7.92 17.30 -33.97
CA GLU A 86 -9.26 17.19 -33.39
C GLU A 86 -9.37 16.04 -32.40
N GLN A 87 -8.35 15.20 -32.32
CA GLN A 87 -8.22 14.29 -31.19
C GLN A 87 -8.07 15.17 -29.95
N ILE A 88 -9.10 15.17 -29.11
CA ILE A 88 -8.94 15.30 -27.69
C ILE A 88 -7.77 14.38 -27.39
N LEU A 89 -6.60 14.96 -27.19
CA LEU A 89 -5.43 14.22 -26.75
C LEU A 89 -5.93 13.39 -25.57
N ASP A 90 -6.03 12.09 -25.76
CA ASP A 90 -5.89 11.20 -24.63
C ASP A 90 -4.76 11.83 -23.88
N GLU A 91 -5.06 12.31 -22.67
CA GLU A 91 -4.12 12.95 -21.78
C GLU A 91 -2.80 12.24 -22.01
N VAL A 92 -1.90 12.84 -22.80
CA VAL A 92 -0.55 12.36 -22.88
C VAL A 92 -0.08 12.62 -21.49
N VAL A 93 -0.33 11.65 -20.61
CA VAL A 93 0.41 11.51 -19.40
C VAL A 93 1.83 11.52 -19.91
N ILE A 94 2.43 12.69 -19.85
CA ILE A 94 3.86 12.82 -19.88
C ILE A 94 4.27 12.11 -18.61
N SER A 95 4.32 10.79 -18.70
CA SER A 95 5.21 10.02 -17.88
C SER A 95 6.56 10.60 -18.27
N GLU A 96 7.03 11.56 -17.47
CA GLU A 96 8.35 12.18 -17.63
C GLU A 96 9.45 11.14 -17.39
N GLU A 97 9.09 9.90 -17.33
CA GLU A 97 10.01 8.80 -17.21
C GLU A 97 10.67 8.60 -18.57
N LYS A 98 11.95 8.97 -18.63
CA LYS A 98 12.79 8.72 -19.81
C LYS A 98 12.66 7.24 -20.18
N SER A 99 12.59 6.95 -21.48
CA SER A 99 12.47 5.55 -21.97
C SER A 99 13.64 4.64 -21.52
N ASP A 100 14.71 5.22 -20.99
CA ASP A 100 15.87 4.53 -20.42
C ASP A 100 15.86 4.53 -18.87
N ALA A 101 14.79 4.95 -18.21
CA ALA A 101 14.73 5.10 -16.74
C ALA A 101 15.08 3.82 -15.97
N ASN A 102 14.72 2.65 -16.50
CA ASN A 102 15.14 1.36 -15.96
C ASN A 102 16.67 1.26 -15.79
N VAL A 103 17.46 1.79 -16.73
CA VAL A 103 18.92 1.77 -16.71
C VAL A 103 19.51 3.06 -16.12
N SER A 104 18.93 4.24 -16.44
CA SER A 104 19.52 5.54 -16.10
C SER A 104 19.24 6.03 -14.69
N ARG A 105 18.15 5.58 -14.04
CA ARG A 105 17.83 5.95 -12.65
C ARG A 105 18.89 5.36 -11.70
N THR A 106 19.40 6.17 -10.77
CA THR A 106 20.37 5.73 -9.75
C THR A 106 19.74 4.76 -8.75
N ILE A 107 18.56 5.07 -8.30
CA ILE A 107 17.80 4.31 -7.30
C ILE A 107 17.22 3.05 -7.96
N MET A 108 17.34 1.90 -7.26
CA MET A 108 16.76 0.62 -7.67
C MET A 108 15.55 0.23 -6.81
N GLY A 109 14.80 -0.79 -7.27
CA GLY A 109 13.59 -1.25 -6.57
C GLY A 109 12.46 -0.23 -6.59
N VAL A 110 12.37 0.59 -7.63
CA VAL A 110 11.31 1.60 -7.81
C VAL A 110 10.48 1.26 -9.03
N GLU A 111 9.20 1.00 -8.79
CA GLU A 111 8.22 0.73 -9.84
C GLU A 111 7.21 1.87 -9.94
N LYS A 112 6.99 2.36 -11.15
CA LYS A 112 5.99 3.39 -11.42
C LYS A 112 4.90 2.86 -12.33
N MET A 113 3.66 3.23 -12.04
CA MET A 113 2.50 2.94 -12.90
C MET A 113 1.68 4.20 -13.11
N SER A 114 1.30 4.46 -14.35
CA SER A 114 0.35 5.50 -14.69
C SER A 114 -1.09 5.01 -14.56
N SER A 115 -2.04 5.93 -14.44
CA SER A 115 -3.49 5.65 -14.47
C SER A 115 -3.89 4.81 -15.69
N ASN A 116 -3.30 5.09 -16.86
CA ASN A 116 -3.57 4.32 -18.08
C ASN A 116 -3.13 2.86 -17.99
N THR A 117 -2.03 2.57 -17.28
CA THR A 117 -1.58 1.19 -17.05
C THR A 117 -2.52 0.48 -16.09
N LEU A 118 -2.94 1.15 -15.00
CA LEU A 118 -3.88 0.60 -14.02
C LEU A 118 -5.22 0.20 -14.66
N LYS A 119 -5.77 1.05 -15.51
CA LYS A 119 -7.07 0.81 -16.19
C LYS A 119 -7.04 -0.32 -17.23
N LYS A 120 -5.85 -0.71 -17.70
CA LYS A 120 -5.69 -1.81 -18.68
C LYS A 120 -5.53 -3.18 -18.05
N LEU A 121 -5.43 -3.27 -16.74
CA LEU A 121 -5.34 -4.56 -16.04
C LEU A 121 -6.73 -5.19 -15.92
N PRO A 122 -6.86 -6.53 -15.94
CA PRO A 122 -8.12 -7.19 -15.62
C PRO A 122 -8.59 -6.79 -14.22
N ASN A 123 -9.83 -6.36 -14.14
CA ASN A 123 -10.40 -5.74 -12.96
C ASN A 123 -11.21 -6.78 -12.15
N LEU A 124 -11.09 -6.76 -10.83
CA LEU A 124 -12.01 -7.52 -9.98
C LEU A 124 -13.38 -6.86 -10.03
N MET A 125 -14.39 -7.62 -10.45
CA MET A 125 -15.78 -7.17 -10.49
C MET A 125 -15.95 -5.80 -11.18
N GLY A 126 -15.05 -5.51 -12.16
CA GLY A 126 -15.13 -4.34 -13.02
C GLY A 126 -14.48 -3.06 -12.49
N GLU A 127 -13.77 -3.11 -11.37
CA GLU A 127 -13.07 -1.96 -10.82
C GLU A 127 -11.55 -2.07 -10.98
N ALA A 128 -10.92 -1.00 -11.50
CA ALA A 128 -9.47 -0.87 -11.51
C ALA A 128 -8.96 -0.65 -10.06
N ASP A 129 -8.02 -1.48 -9.65
CA ASP A 129 -7.53 -1.54 -8.27
C ASP A 129 -6.03 -1.25 -8.19
N VAL A 130 -5.68 -0.17 -7.47
CA VAL A 130 -4.30 0.29 -7.26
C VAL A 130 -3.49 -0.76 -6.50
N ILE A 131 -4.02 -1.26 -5.39
CA ILE A 131 -3.31 -2.21 -4.52
C ILE A 131 -3.12 -3.56 -5.22
N ARG A 132 -4.16 -4.07 -5.89
CA ARG A 132 -4.04 -5.31 -6.68
C ARG A 132 -3.07 -5.18 -7.83
N SER A 133 -2.98 -3.99 -8.45
CA SER A 133 -2.03 -3.74 -9.52
C SER A 133 -0.58 -3.82 -9.05
N ILE A 134 -0.26 -3.27 -7.89
CA ILE A 134 1.10 -3.39 -7.34
C ILE A 134 1.42 -4.81 -6.86
N MET A 135 0.42 -5.59 -6.47
CA MET A 135 0.59 -7.01 -6.14
C MET A 135 1.04 -7.86 -7.34
N LEU A 136 0.93 -7.37 -8.57
CA LEU A 136 1.44 -8.01 -9.79
C LEU A 136 2.93 -7.72 -10.05
N LEU A 137 3.57 -6.88 -9.24
CA LEU A 137 4.98 -6.53 -9.34
C LEU A 137 5.88 -7.54 -8.60
N PRO A 138 7.18 -7.64 -8.97
CA PRO A 138 8.13 -8.48 -8.26
C PRO A 138 8.35 -7.98 -6.82
N GLY A 139 8.59 -8.89 -5.88
CA GLY A 139 8.86 -8.58 -4.47
C GLY A 139 7.64 -8.11 -3.66
N VAL A 140 6.44 -8.10 -4.25
CA VAL A 140 5.18 -7.76 -3.57
C VAL A 140 4.32 -9.00 -3.45
N SER A 141 3.72 -9.24 -2.29
CA SER A 141 2.84 -10.39 -2.04
C SER A 141 1.68 -10.01 -1.12
N THR A 142 0.70 -10.90 -0.99
CA THR A 142 -0.42 -10.81 -0.05
C THR A 142 -0.68 -12.18 0.56
N VAL A 143 -1.20 -12.21 1.77
CA VAL A 143 -1.50 -13.47 2.48
C VAL A 143 -2.74 -14.21 1.96
N GLY A 144 -3.45 -13.66 0.97
CA GLY A 144 -4.60 -14.32 0.34
C GLY A 144 -5.64 -13.35 -0.20
N GLU A 145 -6.74 -13.91 -0.72
CA GLU A 145 -7.90 -13.15 -1.19
C GLU A 145 -8.67 -12.55 0.00
N GLY A 146 -9.11 -11.31 -0.12
CA GLY A 146 -9.78 -10.61 0.98
C GLY A 146 -8.84 -10.25 2.13
N ALA A 147 -7.53 -10.24 1.91
CA ALA A 147 -6.56 -9.72 2.86
C ALA A 147 -6.30 -8.24 2.57
N SER A 148 -6.52 -7.38 3.55
CA SER A 148 -6.15 -5.97 3.42
C SER A 148 -4.63 -5.80 3.52
N GLY A 149 -4.08 -4.90 2.68
CA GLY A 149 -2.66 -4.61 2.65
C GLY A 149 -1.82 -5.58 1.82
N PHE A 150 -0.53 -5.35 1.82
CA PHE A 150 0.46 -6.09 1.04
C PHE A 150 1.79 -6.18 1.79
N ASN A 151 2.59 -7.19 1.45
CA ASN A 151 3.93 -7.41 1.99
C ASN A 151 4.98 -7.10 0.93
N VAL A 152 6.08 -6.44 1.31
CA VAL A 152 7.17 -6.08 0.40
C VAL A 152 8.49 -6.58 0.96
N ARG A 153 9.19 -7.41 0.16
CA ARG A 153 10.53 -7.94 0.51
C ARG A 153 10.59 -8.47 1.94
N GLY A 154 9.61 -9.28 2.34
CA GLY A 154 9.55 -9.88 3.66
C GLY A 154 9.23 -8.92 4.81
N GLY A 155 8.73 -7.74 4.51
CA GLY A 155 8.17 -6.84 5.52
C GLY A 155 6.70 -7.14 5.81
N ASN A 156 6.24 -6.80 7.02
CA ASN A 156 4.84 -6.92 7.40
C ASN A 156 3.99 -5.80 6.79
N VAL A 157 2.66 -5.95 6.82
CA VAL A 157 1.70 -5.00 6.21
C VAL A 157 1.84 -3.60 6.81
N ASP A 158 1.97 -3.48 8.13
CA ASP A 158 2.12 -2.21 8.86
C ASP A 158 3.47 -1.50 8.63
N GLN A 159 4.44 -2.20 8.05
CA GLN A 159 5.76 -1.67 7.71
C GLN A 159 5.79 -0.94 6.35
N ASN A 160 4.67 -0.85 5.64
CA ASN A 160 4.56 -0.13 4.38
C ASN A 160 3.94 1.24 4.61
N LEU A 161 4.60 2.30 4.13
CA LEU A 161 4.05 3.65 4.11
C LEU A 161 3.20 3.82 2.85
N VAL A 162 1.91 4.00 3.01
CA VAL A 162 1.00 4.24 1.89
C VAL A 162 0.51 5.68 1.93
N LEU A 163 0.76 6.42 0.87
CA LEU A 163 0.47 7.84 0.77
C LEU A 163 -0.55 8.12 -0.33
N LEU A 164 -1.51 9.00 -0.04
CA LEU A 164 -2.36 9.65 -1.03
C LEU A 164 -2.06 11.15 -1.04
N ASP A 165 -1.50 11.67 -2.12
CA ASP A 165 -0.99 13.06 -2.21
C ASP A 165 -0.10 13.45 -1.01
N GLY A 166 0.76 12.55 -0.55
CA GLY A 166 1.68 12.78 0.56
C GLY A 166 1.08 12.62 1.96
N VAL A 167 -0.22 12.28 2.08
CA VAL A 167 -0.90 12.01 3.35
C VAL A 167 -0.94 10.51 3.63
N PRO A 168 -0.44 9.99 4.76
CA PRO A 168 -0.51 8.58 5.11
C PRO A 168 -1.94 8.09 5.29
N LEU A 169 -2.23 6.91 4.72
CA LEU A 169 -3.47 6.17 4.93
C LEU A 169 -3.20 4.93 5.79
N PHE A 170 -3.96 4.75 6.86
CA PHE A 170 -3.87 3.58 7.74
C PHE A 170 -4.67 2.39 7.19
N SER A 171 -5.80 2.64 6.51
CA SER A 171 -6.53 1.63 5.75
C SER A 171 -6.41 1.91 4.26
N THR A 172 -6.06 0.88 3.49
CA THR A 172 -5.84 0.98 2.04
C THR A 172 -6.90 0.23 1.24
N SER A 173 -7.92 -0.31 1.92
CA SER A 173 -8.91 -1.17 1.29
C SER A 173 -10.29 -1.07 1.90
N HIS A 174 -11.29 -1.33 1.05
CA HIS A 174 -12.68 -1.53 1.42
C HIS A 174 -13.02 -3.01 1.55
N LEU A 175 -14.05 -3.33 2.35
CA LEU A 175 -14.61 -4.66 2.54
C LEU A 175 -13.52 -5.72 2.79
N PHE A 176 -12.70 -5.51 3.83
CA PHE A 176 -11.61 -6.45 4.23
C PHE A 176 -10.56 -6.73 3.15
N GLY A 177 -10.30 -5.83 2.21
CA GLY A 177 -9.27 -6.01 1.19
C GLY A 177 -9.80 -6.47 -0.18
N PHE A 178 -11.12 -6.54 -0.37
CA PHE A 178 -11.67 -6.86 -1.69
C PHE A 178 -11.50 -5.73 -2.69
N PHE A 179 -11.56 -4.49 -2.27
CA PHE A 179 -11.38 -3.30 -3.12
C PHE A 179 -10.39 -2.34 -2.51
N THR A 180 -9.67 -1.63 -3.35
CA THR A 180 -8.78 -0.55 -2.90
C THR A 180 -9.58 0.66 -2.42
N SER A 181 -9.07 1.39 -1.43
CA SER A 181 -9.61 2.69 -1.02
C SER A 181 -9.24 3.84 -2.00
N PHE A 182 -8.44 3.55 -3.02
CA PHE A 182 -8.07 4.53 -4.04
C PHE A 182 -9.05 4.49 -5.21
N ASN A 183 -9.71 5.63 -5.47
CA ASN A 183 -10.49 5.78 -6.70
C ASN A 183 -9.54 5.91 -7.90
N ALA A 184 -9.46 4.88 -8.74
CA ALA A 184 -8.53 4.82 -9.88
C ALA A 184 -8.73 5.95 -10.91
N ASP A 185 -9.92 6.57 -10.96
CA ASP A 185 -10.19 7.70 -11.85
C ASP A 185 -9.53 8.99 -11.34
N MET A 186 -9.34 9.12 -10.02
CA MET A 186 -8.62 10.23 -9.38
C MET A 186 -7.10 10.09 -9.44
N VAL A 187 -6.58 8.86 -9.58
CA VAL A 187 -5.13 8.60 -9.58
C VAL A 187 -4.50 9.08 -10.87
N GLN A 188 -3.43 9.85 -10.78
CA GLN A 188 -2.55 10.23 -11.87
C GLN A 188 -1.49 9.17 -12.12
N ASP A 189 -0.71 8.89 -11.10
CA ASP A 189 0.36 7.89 -11.10
C ASP A 189 0.60 7.36 -9.69
N LEU A 190 1.34 6.28 -9.61
CA LEU A 190 1.86 5.75 -8.37
C LEU A 190 3.34 5.37 -8.49
N SER A 191 4.04 5.45 -7.38
CA SER A 191 5.44 5.01 -7.24
C SER A 191 5.58 4.10 -6.04
N LEU A 192 6.00 2.86 -6.27
CA LEU A 192 6.33 1.90 -5.22
C LEU A 192 7.84 1.82 -5.05
N TYR A 193 8.33 2.18 -3.88
CA TYR A 193 9.72 2.08 -3.46
C TYR A 193 9.90 0.82 -2.59
N LYS A 194 10.51 -0.22 -3.13
CA LYS A 194 10.83 -1.50 -2.44
C LYS A 194 12.24 -1.49 -1.84
N GLY A 195 13.08 -0.57 -2.29
CA GLY A 195 14.45 -0.29 -1.89
C GLY A 195 14.88 1.05 -2.43
N GLY A 196 16.04 1.56 -2.07
CA GLY A 196 16.47 2.89 -2.51
C GLY A 196 15.45 3.98 -2.18
N ILE A 197 14.93 3.98 -0.95
CA ILE A 197 13.87 4.89 -0.52
C ILE A 197 14.47 6.28 -0.30
N PRO A 198 13.98 7.36 -0.94
CA PRO A 198 14.48 8.73 -0.72
C PRO A 198 14.41 9.18 0.74
N SER A 199 15.38 10.02 1.19
CA SER A 199 15.51 10.45 2.59
C SER A 199 14.30 11.21 3.15
N LYS A 200 13.47 11.80 2.29
CA LYS A 200 12.22 12.46 2.68
C LYS A 200 11.15 11.52 3.25
N TYR A 201 11.21 10.22 2.97
CA TYR A 201 10.27 9.25 3.50
C TYR A 201 10.82 8.57 4.75
N GLY A 202 10.01 8.41 5.78
CA GLY A 202 10.34 7.75 7.04
C GLY A 202 9.11 7.17 7.74
N GLY A 203 9.28 6.69 8.97
CA GLY A 203 8.20 6.24 9.85
C GLY A 203 7.62 4.85 9.55
N ARG A 204 8.15 4.13 8.53
CA ARG A 204 7.78 2.74 8.21
C ARG A 204 9.01 1.95 7.78
N ALA A 205 9.04 0.65 8.11
CA ALA A 205 10.27 -0.16 8.05
C ALA A 205 10.48 -0.95 6.75
N SER A 206 9.53 -0.96 5.78
CA SER A 206 9.65 -1.85 4.62
C SER A 206 9.63 -1.16 3.26
N SER A 207 8.55 -0.46 2.92
CA SER A 207 8.37 0.14 1.60
C SER A 207 7.58 1.44 1.65
N VAL A 208 7.55 2.17 0.53
CA VAL A 208 6.72 3.37 0.37
C VAL A 208 5.92 3.24 -0.93
N LEU A 209 4.59 3.36 -0.82
CA LEU A 209 3.68 3.52 -1.96
C LEU A 209 3.20 4.97 -1.97
N ASP A 210 3.66 5.76 -2.92
CA ASP A 210 3.25 7.14 -3.12
C ASP A 210 2.25 7.20 -4.27
N VAL A 211 0.97 7.46 -3.96
CA VAL A 211 -0.13 7.59 -4.91
C VAL A 211 -0.47 9.07 -5.06
N ARG A 212 -0.37 9.58 -6.28
CA ARG A 212 -0.68 10.98 -6.59
C ARG A 212 -2.03 11.10 -7.27
N MET A 213 -2.81 12.04 -6.80
CA MET A 213 -4.07 12.41 -7.44
C MET A 213 -3.83 13.37 -8.62
N LYS A 214 -4.71 13.29 -9.61
CA LYS A 214 -4.78 14.25 -10.70
C LYS A 214 -5.02 15.67 -10.19
N GLU A 215 -4.48 16.63 -10.89
CA GLU A 215 -4.95 18.02 -10.83
C GLU A 215 -6.19 18.14 -11.70
N GLY A 216 -7.17 18.97 -11.34
CA GLY A 216 -8.34 19.22 -12.18
C GLY A 216 -7.96 19.87 -13.51
N ASN A 217 -8.80 19.75 -14.51
CA ASN A 217 -8.60 20.35 -15.83
C ASN A 217 -8.72 21.88 -15.72
N PHE A 218 -7.75 22.63 -16.25
CA PHE A 218 -7.72 24.08 -16.22
C PHE A 218 -8.42 24.74 -17.41
N GLU A 219 -8.80 23.95 -18.43
CA GLU A 219 -9.32 24.49 -19.70
C GLU A 219 -10.81 24.26 -19.88
N LYS A 220 -11.30 23.06 -19.56
CA LYS A 220 -12.68 22.64 -19.79
C LYS A 220 -13.21 21.68 -18.74
N TRP A 221 -14.51 21.69 -18.54
CA TRP A 221 -15.20 20.72 -17.71
C TRP A 221 -15.25 19.35 -18.38
N GLN A 222 -14.99 18.31 -17.62
CA GLN A 222 -15.07 16.92 -18.04
C GLN A 222 -15.83 16.12 -16.98
N PHE A 223 -16.61 15.16 -17.45
CA PHE A 223 -17.38 14.24 -16.63
C PHE A 223 -17.01 12.83 -17.03
N GLN A 224 -16.64 12.01 -16.09
CA GLN A 224 -16.40 10.59 -16.33
C GLN A 224 -16.94 9.75 -15.18
N GLY A 225 -17.32 8.52 -15.48
CA GLY A 225 -17.84 7.63 -14.45
C GLY A 225 -17.93 6.19 -14.94
N GLY A 226 -18.44 5.35 -14.07
CA GLY A 226 -18.66 3.95 -14.39
C GLY A 226 -19.63 3.29 -13.43
N ILE A 227 -20.31 2.26 -13.94
CA ILE A 227 -21.23 1.43 -13.20
C ILE A 227 -20.77 -0.02 -13.38
N SER A 228 -20.52 -0.69 -12.27
CA SER A 228 -20.18 -2.10 -12.17
C SER A 228 -21.21 -2.83 -11.32
N PRO A 229 -21.20 -4.17 -11.25
CA PRO A 229 -22.10 -4.92 -10.36
C PRO A 229 -21.92 -4.60 -8.87
N ILE A 230 -20.76 -4.09 -8.45
CA ILE A 230 -20.43 -3.87 -7.03
C ILE A 230 -20.51 -2.40 -6.65
N SER A 231 -20.16 -1.49 -7.58
CA SER A 231 -20.03 -0.07 -7.26
C SER A 231 -20.39 0.82 -8.42
N SER A 232 -20.73 2.05 -8.10
CA SER A 232 -20.84 3.15 -9.04
C SER A 232 -19.87 4.27 -8.68
N ARG A 233 -19.34 4.96 -9.70
CA ARG A 233 -18.42 6.07 -9.50
C ARG A 233 -18.69 7.20 -10.47
N LEU A 234 -18.40 8.42 -10.02
CA LEU A 234 -18.53 9.64 -10.79
C LEU A 234 -17.33 10.54 -10.48
N LEU A 235 -16.77 11.14 -11.52
CA LEU A 235 -15.73 12.15 -11.42
C LEU A 235 -16.13 13.36 -12.23
N ILE A 236 -15.98 14.52 -11.63
CA ILE A 236 -16.21 15.82 -12.22
C ILE A 236 -14.92 16.60 -12.09
N ASP A 237 -14.39 17.09 -13.22
CA ASP A 237 -13.20 17.91 -13.20
C ASP A 237 -13.32 19.08 -14.18
N GLY A 238 -12.82 20.26 -13.79
CA GLY A 238 -12.86 21.43 -14.64
C GLY A 238 -12.37 22.72 -13.98
N PRO A 239 -12.32 23.82 -14.77
CA PRO A 239 -11.86 25.09 -14.29
C PRO A 239 -12.96 25.85 -13.53
N LEU A 240 -12.68 26.26 -12.29
CA LEU A 240 -13.45 27.33 -11.62
C LEU A 240 -13.05 28.70 -12.18
N VAL A 241 -11.76 28.87 -12.47
CA VAL A 241 -11.21 30.02 -13.20
C VAL A 241 -10.26 29.48 -14.26
N LYS A 242 -10.60 29.69 -15.53
CA LYS A 242 -9.83 29.17 -16.67
C LYS A 242 -8.34 29.51 -16.53
N ASP A 243 -7.47 28.53 -16.77
CA ASP A 243 -6.01 28.57 -16.70
C ASP A 243 -5.42 28.84 -15.29
N LYS A 244 -6.25 29.20 -14.29
CA LYS A 244 -5.80 29.57 -12.94
C LYS A 244 -6.24 28.61 -11.85
N THR A 245 -7.53 28.26 -11.82
CA THR A 245 -8.08 27.45 -10.72
C THR A 245 -8.85 26.26 -11.27
N SER A 246 -8.44 25.06 -10.91
CA SER A 246 -9.13 23.84 -11.27
C SER A 246 -9.71 23.15 -10.03
N LEU A 247 -10.83 22.46 -10.25
CA LEU A 247 -11.49 21.62 -9.26
C LEU A 247 -11.61 20.21 -9.84
N ILE A 248 -11.34 19.21 -9.00
CA ILE A 248 -11.65 17.80 -9.30
C ILE A 248 -12.32 17.19 -8.09
N VAL A 249 -13.46 16.51 -8.33
CA VAL A 249 -14.23 15.80 -7.31
C VAL A 249 -14.55 14.41 -7.83
N GLY A 250 -14.18 13.39 -7.07
CA GLY A 250 -14.50 12.00 -7.35
C GLY A 250 -15.32 11.41 -6.22
N VAL A 251 -16.41 10.73 -6.56
CA VAL A 251 -17.22 9.97 -5.61
C VAL A 251 -17.37 8.54 -6.08
N ARG A 252 -17.37 7.61 -5.14
CA ARG A 252 -17.61 6.19 -5.39
C ARG A 252 -18.42 5.62 -4.24
N GLY A 253 -19.36 4.73 -4.54
CA GLY A 253 -20.15 4.03 -3.54
C GLY A 253 -20.47 2.61 -3.96
N SER A 254 -20.58 1.71 -3.00
CA SER A 254 -20.96 0.31 -3.22
C SER A 254 -22.42 0.17 -3.58
N LEU A 255 -22.72 -0.89 -4.31
CA LEU A 255 -24.08 -1.35 -4.61
C LEU A 255 -24.36 -2.71 -3.94
N SER A 256 -23.47 -3.17 -3.06
CA SER A 256 -23.48 -4.52 -2.49
C SER A 256 -24.76 -4.79 -1.69
N ASP A 257 -25.17 -3.85 -0.85
CA ASP A 257 -26.38 -4.02 -0.01
C ASP A 257 -27.64 -4.22 -0.84
N PHE A 258 -27.72 -3.57 -2.00
CA PHE A 258 -28.84 -3.75 -2.94
C PHE A 258 -28.93 -5.20 -3.42
N TYR A 259 -27.81 -5.84 -3.70
CA TYR A 259 -27.79 -7.20 -4.21
C TYR A 259 -27.92 -8.26 -3.11
N LEU A 260 -27.38 -8.02 -1.91
CA LEU A 260 -27.41 -8.99 -0.80
C LEU A 260 -28.84 -9.40 -0.44
N GLY A 261 -29.81 -8.49 -0.52
CA GLY A 261 -31.22 -8.74 -0.27
C GLY A 261 -31.89 -9.73 -1.24
N TYR A 262 -31.35 -9.91 -2.45
CA TYR A 262 -31.91 -10.80 -3.47
C TYR A 262 -31.40 -12.23 -3.41
N PHE A 263 -30.36 -12.51 -2.63
CA PHE A 263 -29.88 -13.87 -2.49
C PHE A 263 -30.85 -14.72 -1.63
N PRO A 264 -31.10 -15.98 -2.03
CA PRO A 264 -32.06 -16.83 -1.30
C PRO A 264 -31.56 -17.28 0.09
N ASN A 265 -30.29 -17.00 0.43
CA ASN A 265 -29.70 -17.36 1.71
C ASN A 265 -30.08 -16.33 2.79
N PRO A 266 -30.81 -16.72 3.87
CA PRO A 266 -31.24 -15.79 4.94
C PRO A 266 -30.07 -15.11 5.67
N ALA A 267 -28.90 -15.74 5.71
CA ALA A 267 -27.69 -15.15 6.29
C ALA A 267 -27.21 -13.97 5.46
N LEU A 268 -27.21 -14.08 4.13
CA LEU A 268 -26.83 -13.01 3.22
C LEU A 268 -27.85 -11.86 3.24
N GLN A 269 -29.16 -12.17 3.32
CA GLN A 269 -30.22 -11.15 3.42
C GLN A 269 -30.10 -10.28 4.68
N LYS A 270 -29.57 -10.85 5.76
CA LYS A 270 -29.32 -10.14 7.04
C LYS A 270 -27.93 -9.51 7.11
N SER A 271 -27.10 -9.72 6.08
CA SER A 271 -25.76 -9.15 6.02
C SER A 271 -25.79 -7.73 5.49
N LYS A 272 -24.74 -6.97 5.79
CA LYS A 272 -24.47 -5.64 5.27
C LYS A 272 -23.03 -5.57 4.78
N ALA A 273 -22.80 -4.93 3.62
CA ALA A 273 -21.47 -4.75 3.07
C ALA A 273 -21.48 -3.47 2.21
N ASP A 274 -21.35 -2.34 2.84
CA ASP A 274 -21.36 -1.04 2.18
C ASP A 274 -20.05 -0.29 2.35
N PHE A 275 -19.69 0.47 1.33
CA PHE A 275 -18.61 1.43 1.41
C PHE A 275 -18.86 2.64 0.51
N TYR A 276 -18.24 3.75 0.85
CA TYR A 276 -18.11 4.88 -0.05
C TYR A 276 -16.76 5.57 0.13
N ASP A 277 -16.32 6.28 -0.91
CA ASP A 277 -15.24 7.25 -0.82
C ASP A 277 -15.55 8.53 -1.61
N VAL A 278 -15.02 9.64 -1.09
CA VAL A 278 -15.11 10.96 -1.69
C VAL A 278 -13.71 11.57 -1.72
N ASN A 279 -13.30 12.00 -2.89
CA ASN A 279 -12.03 12.69 -3.12
C ASN A 279 -12.32 14.09 -3.65
N PHE A 280 -11.62 15.07 -3.13
CA PHE A 280 -11.70 16.46 -3.53
C PHE A 280 -10.30 17.05 -3.68
N LYS A 281 -10.06 17.79 -4.76
CA LYS A 281 -8.82 18.58 -4.90
C LYS A 281 -9.10 19.87 -5.64
N LEU A 282 -8.71 20.98 -5.02
CA LEU A 282 -8.73 22.32 -5.58
C LEU A 282 -7.30 22.77 -5.78
N THR A 283 -6.94 23.13 -7.01
CA THR A 283 -5.59 23.63 -7.32
C THR A 283 -5.67 25.04 -7.90
N HIS A 284 -4.92 25.95 -7.31
CA HIS A 284 -4.80 27.33 -7.78
C HIS A 284 -3.35 27.66 -8.15
N ARG A 285 -3.14 28.14 -9.39
CA ARG A 285 -1.85 28.58 -9.91
C ARG A 285 -1.64 30.05 -9.60
N ILE A 286 -0.55 30.36 -8.89
CA ILE A 286 -0.12 31.72 -8.57
C ILE A 286 1.01 32.08 -9.53
N GLY A 287 0.64 32.74 -10.66
CA GLY A 287 1.58 32.98 -11.74
C GLY A 287 2.04 31.68 -12.43
N LYS A 288 3.30 31.69 -12.93
CA LYS A 288 3.85 30.56 -13.71
C LYS A 288 4.57 29.50 -12.86
N ASN A 289 5.01 29.88 -11.68
CA ASN A 289 6.00 29.12 -10.91
C ASN A 289 5.49 28.65 -9.53
N GLN A 290 4.27 28.97 -9.16
CA GLN A 290 3.72 28.63 -7.84
C GLN A 290 2.32 28.06 -7.98
N ARG A 291 1.98 27.14 -7.07
CA ARG A 291 0.63 26.61 -6.93
C ARG A 291 0.31 26.28 -5.48
N ILE A 292 -0.94 26.43 -5.13
CA ILE A 292 -1.53 25.97 -3.87
C ILE A 292 -2.56 24.93 -4.22
N SER A 293 -2.57 23.83 -3.48
CA SER A 293 -3.55 22.76 -3.62
C SER A 293 -4.16 22.44 -2.27
N LEU A 294 -5.49 22.41 -2.21
CA LEU A 294 -6.26 21.92 -1.07
C LEU A 294 -6.86 20.58 -1.48
N SER A 295 -6.55 19.51 -0.74
CA SER A 295 -7.08 18.18 -1.00
C SER A 295 -7.83 17.65 0.23
N ALA A 296 -8.90 16.91 0.01
CA ALA A 296 -9.62 16.19 1.06
C ALA A 296 -10.00 14.80 0.58
N TYR A 297 -9.99 13.85 1.49
CA TYR A 297 -10.43 12.48 1.26
C TYR A 297 -11.26 12.03 2.44
N ALA A 298 -12.38 11.36 2.15
CA ALA A 298 -13.23 10.71 3.14
C ALA A 298 -13.64 9.34 2.63
N SER A 299 -13.59 8.34 3.50
CA SER A 299 -14.09 6.99 3.21
C SER A 299 -14.78 6.40 4.43
N TYR A 300 -15.69 5.49 4.17
CA TYR A 300 -16.41 4.71 5.18
C TYR A 300 -16.63 3.29 4.67
N ASP A 301 -16.55 2.34 5.59
CA ASP A 301 -16.89 0.94 5.40
C ASP A 301 -17.79 0.46 6.53
N GLY A 302 -18.83 -0.29 6.18
CA GLY A 302 -19.68 -0.99 7.10
C GLY A 302 -19.84 -2.45 6.68
N PHE A 303 -19.59 -3.37 7.60
CA PHE A 303 -19.72 -4.79 7.34
C PHE A 303 -20.39 -5.53 8.50
N LYS A 304 -21.44 -6.29 8.15
CA LYS A 304 -22.12 -7.21 9.06
C LYS A 304 -22.43 -8.50 8.30
N PHE A 305 -22.02 -9.63 8.80
CA PHE A 305 -22.36 -10.93 8.24
C PHE A 305 -23.31 -11.67 9.18
N ALA A 306 -24.59 -11.77 8.78
CA ALA A 306 -25.67 -12.54 9.41
C ALA A 306 -25.82 -12.38 10.93
N ALA A 307 -24.79 -11.92 11.62
CA ALA A 307 -24.59 -12.02 13.04
C ALA A 307 -24.95 -10.72 13.78
N ASP A 308 -24.77 -10.79 15.06
CA ASP A 308 -25.05 -9.75 16.03
C ASP A 308 -23.88 -8.73 16.16
N THR A 309 -22.97 -8.69 15.18
CA THR A 309 -21.78 -7.83 15.22
C THR A 309 -21.61 -7.06 13.92
N MET A 310 -21.43 -5.76 14.03
CA MET A 310 -21.09 -4.86 12.93
C MET A 310 -19.67 -4.34 13.10
N TYR A 311 -18.92 -4.36 12.02
CA TYR A 311 -17.58 -3.79 11.89
C TYR A 311 -17.68 -2.52 11.04
N ALA A 312 -17.01 -1.46 11.45
CA ALA A 312 -16.97 -0.22 10.68
C ALA A 312 -15.60 0.41 10.77
N TRP A 313 -15.18 1.06 9.69
CA TRP A 313 -13.99 1.90 9.69
C TRP A 313 -14.16 3.07 8.74
N GLU A 314 -13.53 4.17 9.10
CA GLU A 314 -13.58 5.41 8.32
C GLU A 314 -12.23 6.10 8.30
N THR A 315 -11.94 6.81 7.22
CA THR A 315 -10.77 7.67 7.07
C THR A 315 -11.23 9.05 6.63
N LYS A 316 -10.70 10.09 7.27
CA LYS A 316 -10.91 11.49 6.89
C LYS A 316 -9.57 12.20 6.84
N THR A 317 -9.26 12.86 5.73
CA THR A 317 -8.03 13.63 5.59
C THR A 317 -8.30 14.97 4.95
N ILE A 318 -7.52 15.95 5.35
CA ILE A 318 -7.44 17.25 4.68
C ILE A 318 -5.97 17.66 4.59
N SER A 319 -5.55 18.17 3.44
CA SER A 319 -4.19 18.64 3.24
C SER A 319 -4.13 19.92 2.44
N LEU A 320 -3.20 20.79 2.84
CA LEU A 320 -2.82 22.01 2.14
C LEU A 320 -1.39 21.85 1.66
N GLN A 321 -1.16 22.04 0.38
CA GLN A 321 0.16 21.98 -0.23
C GLN A 321 0.46 23.28 -0.94
N HIS A 322 1.68 23.80 -0.78
CA HIS A 322 2.21 24.92 -1.53
C HIS A 322 3.47 24.48 -2.24
N PHE A 323 3.52 24.66 -3.54
CA PHE A 323 4.70 24.40 -4.37
C PHE A 323 5.15 25.73 -5.01
N ALA A 324 6.46 26.00 -4.94
CA ALA A 324 7.06 27.15 -5.60
C ALA A 324 8.40 26.79 -6.23
N LEU A 325 8.69 27.39 -7.38
CA LEU A 325 9.96 27.24 -8.10
C LEU A 325 10.60 28.63 -8.27
N TRP A 326 11.81 28.82 -7.71
CA TRP A 326 12.60 30.03 -7.80
C TRP A 326 13.99 29.73 -8.37
N ARG A 327 14.22 30.04 -9.65
CA ARG A 327 15.48 29.72 -10.33
C ARG A 327 15.81 28.20 -10.19
N ASP A 328 16.84 27.89 -9.41
CA ASP A 328 17.34 26.52 -9.19
C ASP A 328 16.77 25.87 -7.91
N TRP A 329 15.93 26.60 -7.14
CA TRP A 329 15.27 26.11 -5.93
C TRP A 329 13.83 25.69 -6.20
N SER A 330 13.43 24.57 -5.67
CA SER A 330 12.02 24.22 -5.50
C SER A 330 11.69 24.05 -4.02
N HIS A 331 10.52 24.55 -3.67
CA HIS A 331 9.93 24.54 -2.33
C HIS A 331 8.63 23.76 -2.39
N HIS A 332 8.41 22.87 -1.44
CA HIS A 332 7.18 22.12 -1.30
C HIS A 332 6.79 21.99 0.17
N PHE A 333 5.89 22.86 0.60
CA PHE A 333 5.28 22.82 1.92
C PHE A 333 4.05 21.93 1.90
N THR A 334 3.88 21.11 2.93
CA THR A 334 2.71 20.26 3.13
C THR A 334 2.25 20.34 4.58
N ALA A 335 0.98 20.69 4.79
CA ALA A 335 0.31 20.61 6.08
C ALA A 335 -0.91 19.71 5.94
N PHE A 336 -1.08 18.73 6.82
CA PHE A 336 -2.25 17.87 6.79
C PHE A 336 -2.75 17.46 8.18
N ALA A 337 -4.03 17.11 8.23
CA ALA A 337 -4.65 16.40 9.33
C ALA A 337 -5.36 15.16 8.77
N SER A 338 -5.20 14.03 9.45
CA SER A 338 -5.80 12.74 9.10
C SER A 338 -6.37 12.10 10.33
N GLU A 339 -7.55 11.48 10.21
CA GLU A 339 -8.17 10.66 11.22
C GLU A 339 -8.55 9.31 10.59
N TYR A 340 -8.18 8.24 11.26
CA TYR A 340 -8.61 6.88 10.97
C TYR A 340 -9.32 6.35 12.20
N ALA A 341 -10.62 6.07 12.10
CA ALA A 341 -11.41 5.47 13.15
C ALA A 341 -11.90 4.09 12.69
N TYR A 342 -11.95 3.16 13.63
CA TYR A 342 -12.39 1.80 13.34
C TYR A 342 -13.10 1.23 14.58
N GLY A 343 -13.90 0.18 14.44
CA GLY A 343 -14.52 -0.39 15.61
C GLY A 343 -15.52 -1.49 15.35
N ILE A 344 -16.08 -1.94 16.45
CA ILE A 344 -17.04 -3.03 16.52
C ILE A 344 -18.27 -2.54 17.28
N GLU A 345 -19.43 -2.93 16.80
CA GLU A 345 -20.71 -2.75 17.49
C GLU A 345 -21.40 -4.11 17.65
N GLY A 346 -21.62 -4.53 18.89
CA GLY A 346 -22.41 -5.72 19.23
C GLY A 346 -23.89 -5.36 19.22
N LEU A 347 -24.69 -6.12 18.47
CA LEU A 347 -26.12 -5.88 18.27
C LEU A 347 -26.99 -6.90 18.97
N LYS A 348 -26.42 -7.87 19.69
CA LYS A 348 -27.14 -8.91 20.41
C LYS A 348 -27.92 -8.32 21.58
N SER A 349 -29.23 -8.53 21.59
CA SER A 349 -30.15 -8.01 22.62
C SER A 349 -29.66 -8.37 24.03
N GLY A 350 -29.57 -7.36 24.91
CA GLY A 350 -29.07 -7.45 26.26
C GLY A 350 -27.56 -7.41 26.41
N TYR A 351 -26.81 -7.47 25.31
CA TYR A 351 -25.34 -7.45 25.27
C TYR A 351 -24.83 -6.43 24.24
N GLU A 352 -25.63 -5.39 23.95
CA GLU A 352 -25.26 -4.39 22.96
C GLU A 352 -24.10 -3.54 23.47
N PHE A 353 -23.08 -3.40 22.63
CA PHE A 353 -21.90 -2.60 22.96
C PHE A 353 -21.37 -1.85 21.75
N ILE A 354 -20.57 -0.84 22.02
CA ILE A 354 -19.81 -0.11 21.01
C ILE A 354 -18.38 0.09 21.51
N TRP A 355 -17.42 -0.13 20.62
CA TRP A 355 -16.02 0.17 20.82
C TRP A 355 -15.44 0.78 19.56
N ARG A 356 -14.89 2.01 19.64
CA ARG A 356 -14.40 2.77 18.50
C ARG A 356 -13.06 3.43 18.81
N PRO A 357 -11.93 2.75 18.54
CA PRO A 357 -10.60 3.33 18.54
C PRO A 357 -10.42 4.32 17.38
N SER A 358 -9.46 5.25 17.53
CA SER A 358 -9.10 6.17 16.46
C SER A 358 -7.65 6.62 16.54
N ILE A 359 -7.09 6.96 15.39
CA ILE A 359 -5.76 7.56 15.25
C ILE A 359 -5.93 8.91 14.57
N THR A 360 -5.52 9.96 15.23
CA THR A 360 -5.43 11.30 14.65
C THR A 360 -3.96 11.65 14.43
N GLN A 361 -3.62 12.04 13.21
CA GLN A 361 -2.29 12.49 12.83
C GLN A 361 -2.37 13.92 12.29
N LYS A 362 -1.45 14.80 12.75
CA LYS A 362 -1.27 16.16 12.23
C LYS A 362 0.19 16.34 11.88
N THR A 363 0.47 16.76 10.66
CA THR A 363 1.84 16.88 10.16
C THR A 363 2.07 18.21 9.45
N LEU A 364 3.24 18.79 9.70
CA LEU A 364 3.83 19.88 8.93
C LEU A 364 5.13 19.39 8.34
N ARG A 365 5.30 19.55 7.03
CA ARG A 365 6.52 19.16 6.31
C ARG A 365 6.95 20.23 5.33
N GLU A 366 8.25 20.49 5.32
CA GLU A 366 8.91 21.35 4.37
C GLU A 366 9.97 20.59 3.61
N ASP A 367 9.86 20.52 2.30
CA ASP A 367 10.80 19.93 1.36
C ASP A 367 11.41 21.04 0.49
N LEU A 368 12.73 21.21 0.55
CA LEU A 368 13.50 22.12 -0.29
C LEU A 368 14.39 21.31 -1.22
N SER A 369 14.47 21.69 -2.48
CA SER A 369 15.40 21.07 -3.42
C SER A 369 16.16 22.14 -4.17
N LEU A 370 17.47 21.92 -4.35
CA LEU A 370 18.38 22.78 -5.08
C LEU A 370 18.99 22.01 -6.25
N ASP A 371 18.79 22.51 -7.47
CA ASP A 371 19.43 21.98 -8.67
C ASP A 371 20.80 22.64 -8.84
N LEU A 372 21.85 21.89 -8.59
CA LEU A 372 23.25 22.30 -8.71
C LEU A 372 23.80 22.01 -10.12
N LYS A 373 22.94 21.74 -11.11
CA LYS A 373 23.29 21.47 -12.52
C LYS A 373 24.24 20.28 -12.66
N GLN A 374 25.50 20.52 -13.02
CA GLN A 374 26.52 19.46 -13.20
C GLN A 374 26.88 18.76 -11.87
N TRP A 375 26.65 19.39 -10.72
CA TRP A 375 26.88 18.83 -9.40
C TRP A 375 25.68 18.06 -8.87
N GLY A 376 24.62 17.91 -9.67
CA GLY A 376 23.45 17.15 -9.31
C GLY A 376 22.40 17.95 -8.55
N ARG A 377 21.64 17.28 -7.71
CA ARG A 377 20.53 17.87 -6.96
C ARG A 377 20.67 17.55 -5.47
N SER A 378 20.46 18.56 -4.64
CA SER A 378 20.38 18.39 -3.19
C SER A 378 18.93 18.59 -2.73
N ASP A 379 18.47 17.70 -1.86
CA ASP A 379 17.16 17.75 -1.23
C ASP A 379 17.36 17.91 0.29
N PHE A 380 16.57 18.80 0.92
CA PHE A 380 16.59 19.07 2.36
C PHE A 380 15.16 19.07 2.86
N GLY A 381 14.96 18.73 4.10
CA GLY A 381 13.63 18.92 4.66
C GLY A 381 13.54 18.68 6.14
N VAL A 382 12.42 19.14 6.67
CA VAL A 382 12.02 18.96 8.07
C VAL A 382 10.57 18.50 8.12
N GLU A 383 10.27 17.62 9.08
CA GLU A 383 8.92 17.12 9.29
C GLU A 383 8.64 17.10 10.80
N PHE A 384 7.47 17.56 11.16
CA PHE A 384 6.92 17.48 12.50
C PHE A 384 5.56 16.81 12.45
N THR A 385 5.39 15.72 13.20
CA THR A 385 4.14 14.97 13.28
C THR A 385 3.72 14.82 14.74
N SER A 386 2.44 15.05 15.01
CA SER A 386 1.79 14.75 16.28
C SER A 386 0.73 13.68 16.08
N TYR A 387 0.74 12.68 16.93
CA TYR A 387 -0.23 11.59 16.96
C TYR A 387 -1.06 11.63 18.25
N ARG A 388 -2.35 11.35 18.11
CA ARG A 388 -3.24 10.93 19.18
C ARG A 388 -3.79 9.56 18.80
N ASN A 389 -3.39 8.55 19.51
CA ASN A 389 -3.87 7.18 19.33
C ASN A 389 -4.84 6.87 20.47
N ASP A 390 -6.13 6.97 20.19
CA ASP A 390 -7.20 6.73 21.13
C ASP A 390 -7.63 5.27 21.01
N ALA A 391 -7.30 4.46 22.01
CA ALA A 391 -7.70 3.05 22.02
C ALA A 391 -9.21 2.84 22.27
N GLY A 392 -9.98 3.91 22.45
CA GLY A 392 -11.42 3.91 22.59
C GLY A 392 -11.89 3.40 23.96
N THR A 393 -13.18 3.61 24.21
CA THR A 393 -13.87 3.07 25.39
C THR A 393 -14.86 2.01 24.93
N PHE A 394 -14.70 0.79 25.44
CA PHE A 394 -15.72 -0.25 25.30
C PHE A 394 -16.87 0.09 26.26
N ARG A 395 -18.09 0.24 25.74
CA ARG A 395 -19.23 0.67 26.54
C ARG A 395 -20.54 0.11 26.02
N PRO A 396 -21.58 -0.01 26.89
CA PRO A 396 -22.91 -0.35 26.42
C PRO A 396 -23.42 0.67 25.39
N SER A 397 -24.10 0.20 24.35
CA SER A 397 -24.75 1.06 23.35
C SER A 397 -26.23 1.31 23.63
N THR A 398 -26.85 0.54 24.54
CA THR A 398 -28.21 0.69 24.98
C THR A 398 -28.31 0.66 26.51
N MET A 399 -29.40 1.21 27.09
CA MET A 399 -29.63 1.19 28.54
C MET A 399 -29.89 -0.21 29.10
N ASN A 400 -30.36 -1.15 28.26
CA ASN A 400 -30.71 -2.50 28.68
C ASN A 400 -29.51 -3.47 28.57
N SER A 401 -28.39 -3.00 28.12
CA SER A 401 -27.19 -3.83 27.99
C SER A 401 -26.54 -4.10 29.35
N VAL A 402 -26.20 -5.36 29.60
CA VAL A 402 -25.46 -5.80 30.80
C VAL A 402 -23.96 -5.59 30.69
N VAL A 403 -23.47 -5.03 29.58
CA VAL A 403 -22.07 -4.79 29.33
C VAL A 403 -21.55 -3.68 30.25
N ASN A 404 -20.39 -3.91 30.86
CA ASN A 404 -19.72 -2.89 31.67
C ASN A 404 -18.84 -1.98 30.81
N THR A 405 -18.77 -0.69 31.19
CA THR A 405 -17.86 0.26 30.58
C THR A 405 -16.41 -0.04 30.91
N PHE A 406 -15.56 -0.12 29.90
CA PHE A 406 -14.13 -0.37 30.06
C PHE A 406 -13.32 0.66 29.26
N PRO A 407 -12.74 1.68 29.90
CA PRO A 407 -11.93 2.69 29.22
C PRO A 407 -10.53 2.18 28.96
N MET A 408 -10.00 2.50 27.80
CA MET A 408 -8.59 2.25 27.43
C MET A 408 -7.82 3.57 27.41
N GLN A 409 -6.50 3.52 27.64
CA GLN A 409 -5.67 4.73 27.64
C GLN A 409 -5.44 5.28 26.24
N THR A 410 -5.60 6.60 26.10
CA THR A 410 -5.21 7.34 24.89
C THR A 410 -3.71 7.62 24.94
N GLU A 411 -2.99 7.35 23.86
CA GLU A 411 -1.57 7.61 23.72
C GLU A 411 -1.30 8.87 22.90
N TYR A 412 -0.38 9.71 23.37
CA TYR A 412 0.07 10.91 22.68
C TYR A 412 1.54 10.75 22.31
N SER A 413 1.87 11.01 21.04
CA SER A 413 3.27 10.98 20.64
C SER A 413 3.60 12.07 19.62
N ARG A 414 4.88 12.42 19.54
CA ARG A 414 5.44 13.36 18.58
C ARG A 414 6.61 12.74 17.87
N GLU A 415 6.70 13.00 16.58
CA GLU A 415 7.83 12.61 15.74
C GLU A 415 8.38 13.86 15.06
N MET A 416 9.69 14.04 15.13
CA MET A 416 10.42 15.11 14.46
C MET A 416 11.49 14.49 13.59
N SER A 417 11.68 14.98 12.39
CA SER A 417 12.76 14.51 11.55
C SER A 417 13.35 15.62 10.69
N VAL A 418 14.64 15.52 10.47
CA VAL A 418 15.40 16.34 9.53
C VAL A 418 16.08 15.41 8.55
N TYR A 419 16.20 15.82 7.30
CA TYR A 419 16.85 15.01 6.28
C TYR A 419 17.56 15.85 5.23
N ILE A 420 18.59 15.24 4.68
CA ILE A 420 19.34 15.71 3.54
C ILE A 420 19.54 14.57 2.56
N GLY A 421 19.46 14.88 1.27
CA GLY A 421 19.77 13.97 0.18
C GLY A 421 20.60 14.68 -0.87
N HIS A 422 21.44 13.94 -1.57
CA HIS A 422 22.21 14.46 -2.69
C HIS A 422 22.33 13.41 -3.79
N SER A 423 21.86 13.77 -4.99
CA SER A 423 21.98 12.93 -6.19
C SER A 423 23.06 13.50 -7.09
N LEU A 424 24.18 12.80 -7.22
CA LEU A 424 25.41 13.25 -7.90
C LEU A 424 25.73 12.38 -9.12
N PRO A 425 25.86 12.94 -10.33
CA PRO A 425 26.53 12.28 -11.42
C PRO A 425 28.06 12.35 -11.20
N ILE A 426 28.70 11.22 -10.84
CA ILE A 426 30.16 11.19 -10.56
C ILE A 426 30.95 11.26 -11.88
N TYR A 427 30.54 10.45 -12.85
CA TYR A 427 31.12 10.39 -14.20
C TYR A 427 30.01 10.10 -15.23
N LYS A 428 30.33 10.15 -16.53
CA LYS A 428 29.37 9.80 -17.61
C LYS A 428 28.68 8.44 -17.42
N ARG A 429 29.28 7.53 -16.64
CA ARG A 429 28.80 6.16 -16.42
C ARG A 429 28.42 5.84 -14.97
N MET A 430 28.65 6.76 -14.03
CA MET A 430 28.38 6.50 -12.62
C MET A 430 27.51 7.61 -12.03
N SER A 431 26.51 7.23 -11.25
CA SER A 431 25.69 8.15 -10.47
C SER A 431 25.50 7.62 -9.05
N LEU A 432 25.53 8.52 -8.10
CA LEU A 432 25.42 8.25 -6.67
C LEU A 432 24.23 9.04 -6.10
N ASP A 433 23.47 8.39 -5.27
CA ASP A 433 22.42 9.01 -4.47
C ASP A 433 22.70 8.69 -3.00
N VAL A 434 22.92 9.70 -2.20
CA VAL A 434 23.18 9.59 -0.76
C VAL A 434 22.13 10.37 0.01
N GLY A 435 21.72 9.83 1.12
CA GLY A 435 20.74 10.48 1.98
C GLY A 435 20.99 10.14 3.45
N LEU A 436 20.65 11.08 4.30
CA LEU A 436 20.67 10.91 5.75
C LEU A 436 19.41 11.55 6.32
N ARG A 437 18.65 10.79 7.09
CA ARG A 437 17.53 11.27 7.89
C ARG A 437 17.87 11.01 9.35
N TYR A 438 17.54 11.93 10.22
CA TYR A 438 17.48 11.71 11.65
C TYR A 438 16.04 11.81 12.09
N ALA A 439 15.52 10.76 12.70
CA ALA A 439 14.17 10.72 13.25
C ALA A 439 14.26 10.71 14.78
N TYR A 440 13.45 11.52 15.43
CA TYR A 440 13.33 11.63 16.87
C TYR A 440 11.86 11.50 17.27
N TYR A 441 11.57 10.58 18.16
CA TYR A 441 10.23 10.24 18.61
C TYR A 441 10.13 10.41 20.13
N GLN A 442 8.98 10.89 20.60
CA GLN A 442 8.62 10.98 22.02
C GLN A 442 7.21 10.45 22.24
N LEU A 443 7.05 9.52 23.17
CA LEU A 443 5.78 9.18 23.78
C LEU A 443 5.56 10.13 24.97
N GLN A 444 4.35 10.68 25.09
CA GLN A 444 4.00 11.70 26.10
C GLN A 444 2.82 11.26 26.96
N GLY A 445 2.78 11.75 28.21
CA GLY A 445 1.63 11.68 29.07
C GLY A 445 0.47 12.59 28.61
N PRO A 446 -0.75 12.40 29.19
CA PRO A 446 -0.99 11.60 30.40
C PRO A 446 -1.03 10.11 30.11
N GLN A 447 -0.30 9.31 30.87
CA GLN A 447 -0.26 7.85 30.73
C GLN A 447 0.13 7.14 32.03
N GLN A 448 -0.27 5.88 32.15
CA GLN A 448 0.08 4.99 33.21
C GLN A 448 0.81 3.78 32.64
N PHE A 449 1.97 3.43 33.22
CA PHE A 449 2.73 2.23 32.93
C PHE A 449 2.99 1.41 34.19
N TYR A 450 3.07 0.09 34.02
CA TYR A 450 3.42 -0.81 35.09
C TYR A 450 4.92 -1.12 35.06
N ARG A 451 5.54 -1.17 36.24
CA ARG A 451 6.90 -1.70 36.41
C ARG A 451 6.80 -3.14 36.83
N TYR A 452 7.52 -4.00 36.15
CA TYR A 452 7.51 -5.45 36.44
C TYR A 452 8.78 -5.86 37.16
N LYS A 453 8.71 -6.97 37.90
CA LYS A 453 9.85 -7.59 38.56
C LYS A 453 10.90 -8.00 37.53
N SER A 454 12.15 -7.63 37.73
CA SER A 454 13.25 -7.97 36.83
C SER A 454 13.64 -9.45 36.91
N GLY A 455 14.12 -10.01 35.82
CA GLY A 455 14.64 -11.38 35.74
C GLY A 455 13.59 -12.48 35.56
N ILE A 456 12.32 -12.13 35.48
CA ILE A 456 11.20 -13.04 35.14
C ILE A 456 10.31 -12.44 34.09
N PRO A 457 9.60 -13.25 33.29
CA PRO A 457 8.65 -12.75 32.29
C PRO A 457 7.57 -11.85 32.89
N ARG A 458 7.20 -10.80 32.14
CA ARG A 458 6.13 -9.87 32.55
C ARG A 458 4.79 -10.61 32.64
N ALA A 459 4.12 -10.40 33.76
CA ALA A 459 2.78 -10.90 34.03
C ALA A 459 2.09 -9.99 35.06
N ILE A 460 0.77 -10.04 35.16
CA ILE A 460 -0.02 -9.18 36.06
C ILE A 460 0.46 -9.35 37.53
N ASN A 461 0.78 -10.59 37.94
CA ASN A 461 1.27 -10.90 39.30
C ASN A 461 2.75 -10.52 39.52
N THR A 462 3.45 -10.02 38.50
CA THR A 462 4.85 -9.54 38.62
C THR A 462 4.93 -8.01 38.64
N ILE A 463 3.80 -7.30 38.66
CA ILE A 463 3.75 -5.84 38.77
C ILE A 463 4.27 -5.45 40.15
N THR A 464 5.27 -4.56 40.19
CA THR A 464 5.88 -4.04 41.41
C THR A 464 5.50 -2.60 41.70
N ASP A 465 5.17 -1.81 40.67
CA ASP A 465 4.88 -0.39 40.80
C ASP A 465 4.06 0.11 39.61
N THR A 466 3.39 1.25 39.81
CA THR A 466 2.60 1.93 38.77
C THR A 466 3.15 3.33 38.57
N LEU A 467 3.75 3.56 37.40
CA LEU A 467 4.28 4.85 36.99
C LEU A 467 3.16 5.68 36.39
N ARG A 468 2.98 6.91 36.85
CA ARG A 468 1.97 7.85 36.33
C ARG A 468 2.65 9.10 35.79
N PHE A 469 2.38 9.42 34.54
CA PHE A 469 2.92 10.58 33.85
C PHE A 469 1.81 11.59 33.63
N GLN A 470 2.10 12.87 33.89
CA GLN A 470 1.17 13.97 33.68
C GLN A 470 1.14 14.38 32.19
N SER A 471 0.19 15.25 31.84
CA SER A 471 0.12 15.79 30.45
C SER A 471 1.38 16.56 30.10
N GLY A 472 2.04 16.16 29.01
CA GLY A 472 3.28 16.75 28.52
C GLY A 472 4.57 16.13 29.05
N ASP A 473 4.49 15.27 30.09
CA ASP A 473 5.66 14.51 30.54
C ASP A 473 6.15 13.58 29.44
N VAL A 474 7.47 13.48 29.30
CA VAL A 474 8.09 12.51 28.38
C VAL A 474 8.15 11.13 29.06
N VAL A 475 7.41 10.18 28.53
CA VAL A 475 7.38 8.79 29.01
C VAL A 475 8.59 8.03 28.50
N GLN A 476 8.84 8.13 27.21
CA GLN A 476 9.91 7.44 26.48
C GLN A 476 10.30 8.24 25.25
N SER A 477 11.57 8.22 24.93
CA SER A 477 12.07 8.78 23.67
C SER A 477 12.95 7.78 22.93
N TYR A 478 12.88 7.83 21.61
CA TYR A 478 13.69 7.06 20.70
C TYR A 478 14.22 7.98 19.61
N GLY A 479 15.37 7.64 19.05
CA GLY A 479 15.91 8.39 17.94
C GLY A 479 16.99 7.63 17.22
N GLY A 480 17.27 8.01 15.97
CA GLY A 480 18.32 7.36 15.21
C GLY A 480 18.51 7.92 13.81
N PHE A 481 19.70 7.66 13.30
CA PHE A 481 20.04 7.98 11.92
C PHE A 481 19.56 6.91 10.96
N GLU A 482 19.05 7.35 9.82
CA GLU A 482 18.61 6.53 8.70
C GLU A 482 19.46 6.85 7.46
N PRO A 483 20.69 6.31 7.37
CA PRO A 483 21.54 6.46 6.19
C PRO A 483 20.96 5.70 4.99
N ARG A 484 21.13 6.27 3.81
CA ARG A 484 20.67 5.73 2.51
C ARG A 484 21.73 5.95 1.47
N LEU A 485 21.96 4.93 0.67
CA LEU A 485 22.96 4.93 -0.38
C LEU A 485 22.43 4.19 -1.60
N SER A 486 22.57 4.78 -2.78
CA SER A 486 22.33 4.10 -4.04
C SER A 486 23.42 4.48 -5.03
N LEU A 487 24.05 3.49 -5.63
CA LEU A 487 25.08 3.63 -6.66
C LEU A 487 24.61 2.94 -7.93
N ALA A 488 24.65 3.63 -9.06
CA ALA A 488 24.43 3.03 -10.38
C ALA A 488 25.67 3.18 -11.25
N ILE A 489 26.05 2.08 -11.87
CA ILE A 489 27.19 1.97 -12.79
C ILE A 489 26.66 1.51 -14.15
N LYS A 490 26.71 2.36 -15.17
CA LYS A 490 26.36 2.03 -16.54
C LYS A 490 27.51 1.27 -17.20
N LEU A 491 27.27 0.01 -17.53
CA LEU A 491 28.22 -0.80 -18.30
C LEU A 491 28.25 -0.35 -19.77
N ASP A 492 27.06 -0.12 -20.33
CA ASP A 492 26.82 0.44 -21.65
C ASP A 492 25.57 1.35 -21.65
N THR A 493 25.09 1.78 -22.83
CA THR A 493 23.91 2.64 -22.95
C THR A 493 22.62 1.96 -22.51
N ASN A 494 22.58 0.63 -22.48
CA ASN A 494 21.39 -0.17 -22.25
C ASN A 494 21.48 -1.06 -21.01
N THR A 495 22.63 -1.06 -20.31
CA THR A 495 22.87 -1.96 -19.17
C THR A 495 23.49 -1.19 -18.00
N SER A 496 22.96 -1.40 -16.79
CA SER A 496 23.53 -0.87 -15.55
C SER A 496 23.51 -1.90 -14.43
N ILE A 497 24.49 -1.79 -13.53
CA ILE A 497 24.49 -2.46 -12.23
C ILE A 497 24.18 -1.41 -11.19
N LYS A 498 23.33 -1.76 -10.21
CA LYS A 498 22.96 -0.87 -9.11
C LYS A 498 23.17 -1.57 -7.79
N ILE A 499 23.61 -0.79 -6.80
CA ILE A 499 23.81 -1.23 -5.42
C ILE A 499 23.08 -0.26 -4.52
N GLY A 500 22.42 -0.76 -3.48
CA GLY A 500 21.66 0.07 -2.56
C GLY A 500 21.75 -0.41 -1.12
N PHE A 501 21.75 0.55 -0.20
CA PHE A 501 21.57 0.36 1.22
C PHE A 501 20.55 1.37 1.74
N ASN A 502 19.65 0.95 2.60
CA ASN A 502 18.79 1.85 3.35
C ASN A 502 18.48 1.32 4.74
N ARG A 503 18.55 2.22 5.73
CA ARG A 503 18.02 2.03 7.08
C ARG A 503 16.72 2.80 7.23
N MET A 504 15.73 2.16 7.85
CA MET A 504 14.41 2.72 8.13
C MET A 504 14.02 2.43 9.57
N GLN A 505 13.27 3.33 10.20
CA GLN A 505 12.73 3.17 11.54
C GLN A 505 11.21 3.33 11.54
N GLN A 506 10.55 2.67 12.50
CA GLN A 506 9.10 2.73 12.68
C GLN A 506 8.77 2.82 14.18
N PHE A 507 7.91 3.79 14.53
CA PHE A 507 7.54 4.08 15.93
C PHE A 507 6.07 3.78 16.24
N MET A 508 5.27 3.43 15.24
CA MET A 508 3.88 3.02 15.42
C MET A 508 3.66 1.65 14.79
N HIS A 509 3.08 0.72 15.52
CA HIS A 509 2.99 -0.71 15.21
C HIS A 509 1.56 -1.16 15.18
N LEU A 510 1.23 -2.10 14.29
CA LEU A 510 -0.05 -2.78 14.28
C LEU A 510 0.07 -4.10 15.03
N LEU A 511 -0.71 -4.24 16.08
CA LEU A 511 -0.83 -5.47 16.85
C LEU A 511 -1.96 -6.32 16.26
N SER A 512 -1.60 -7.43 15.65
CA SER A 512 -2.53 -8.37 15.04
C SER A 512 -2.05 -9.79 15.24
N ASN A 513 -2.89 -10.63 15.80
CA ASN A 513 -2.68 -12.08 15.87
C ASN A 513 -3.39 -12.83 14.74
N THR A 514 -4.03 -12.10 13.83
CA THR A 514 -4.69 -12.64 12.65
C THR A 514 -3.73 -12.68 11.44
N MET A 515 -4.03 -13.51 10.47
CA MET A 515 -3.21 -13.66 9.24
C MET A 515 -3.32 -12.47 8.31
N ALA A 516 -4.49 -11.85 8.25
CA ALA A 516 -4.75 -10.64 7.48
C ALA A 516 -5.11 -9.51 8.43
N VAL A 517 -4.66 -8.30 8.12
CA VAL A 517 -5.04 -7.10 8.88
C VAL A 517 -6.56 -6.99 8.91
N SER A 518 -7.09 -6.89 10.11
CA SER A 518 -8.50 -6.73 10.42
C SER A 518 -8.80 -5.29 10.84
N PRO A 519 -10.01 -4.77 10.58
CA PRO A 519 -10.43 -3.47 11.10
C PRO A 519 -10.39 -3.34 12.62
N VAL A 520 -10.28 -4.46 13.32
CA VAL A 520 -10.20 -4.50 14.79
C VAL A 520 -8.78 -4.63 15.32
N ASP A 521 -7.80 -4.67 14.44
CA ASP A 521 -6.38 -4.70 14.85
C ASP A 521 -5.97 -3.36 15.47
N ILE A 522 -5.17 -3.42 16.52
CA ILE A 522 -4.86 -2.28 17.38
C ILE A 522 -3.53 -1.65 16.95
N TRP A 523 -3.55 -0.35 16.69
CA TRP A 523 -2.33 0.43 16.55
C TRP A 523 -1.77 0.84 17.89
N LYS A 524 -0.48 0.67 18.10
CA LYS A 524 0.22 0.96 19.35
C LYS A 524 1.48 1.77 19.07
N ASN A 525 1.72 2.79 19.87
CA ASN A 525 2.94 3.58 19.83
C ASN A 525 4.11 2.85 20.48
N SER A 526 5.33 3.12 20.02
CA SER A 526 6.54 2.69 20.72
C SER A 526 6.56 3.25 22.13
N ASN A 527 6.92 2.39 23.10
CA ASN A 527 6.88 2.67 24.52
C ASN A 527 8.00 1.89 25.23
N PRO A 528 8.17 1.97 26.55
CA PRO A 528 9.25 1.27 27.26
C PRO A 528 9.33 -0.25 27.03
N TYR A 529 8.21 -0.89 26.64
CA TYR A 529 8.11 -2.34 26.42
C TYR A 529 8.00 -2.71 24.95
N LEU A 530 7.80 -1.75 24.08
CA LEU A 530 7.64 -1.88 22.64
C LEU A 530 8.57 -0.89 21.92
N PRO A 531 9.86 -1.22 21.76
CA PRO A 531 10.83 -0.33 21.15
C PRO A 531 10.54 -0.12 19.64
N GLN A 532 11.16 0.91 19.06
CA GLN A 532 11.07 1.15 17.63
C GLN A 532 11.61 -0.05 16.82
N GLN A 533 10.94 -0.38 15.73
CA GLN A 533 11.48 -1.34 14.76
C GLN A 533 12.51 -0.66 13.87
N VAL A 534 13.59 -1.36 13.58
CA VAL A 534 14.65 -0.91 12.68
C VAL A 534 14.84 -1.93 11.57
N SER A 535 14.97 -1.45 10.35
CA SER A 535 15.19 -2.29 9.18
C SER A 535 16.43 -1.82 8.42
N ASP A 536 17.38 -2.71 8.22
CA ASP A 536 18.56 -2.52 7.36
C ASP A 536 18.42 -3.39 6.12
N GLN A 537 18.36 -2.77 4.94
CA GLN A 537 18.24 -3.48 3.67
C GLN A 537 19.43 -3.21 2.76
N TYR A 538 20.02 -4.28 2.26
CA TYR A 538 21.07 -4.30 1.25
C TYR A 538 20.50 -4.87 -0.04
N SER A 539 20.88 -4.32 -1.18
CA SER A 539 20.40 -4.79 -2.47
C SER A 539 21.43 -4.57 -3.58
N ILE A 540 21.45 -5.48 -4.52
CA ILE A 540 22.24 -5.38 -5.76
C ILE A 540 21.39 -5.88 -6.92
N GLY A 541 21.52 -5.26 -8.10
CA GLY A 541 20.78 -5.68 -9.27
C GLY A 541 21.42 -5.27 -10.58
N ILE A 542 21.08 -6.01 -11.63
CA ILE A 542 21.42 -5.72 -13.01
C ILE A 542 20.16 -5.34 -13.79
N PHE A 543 20.26 -4.29 -14.59
CA PHE A 543 19.15 -3.70 -15.34
C PHE A 543 19.56 -3.57 -16.80
N ARG A 544 18.68 -4.02 -17.72
CA ARG A 544 18.97 -3.97 -19.14
C ARG A 544 17.73 -3.64 -19.96
N ASN A 545 17.91 -2.76 -20.95
CA ASN A 545 16.89 -2.44 -21.93
C ASN A 545 17.25 -3.06 -23.28
N PHE A 546 16.25 -3.58 -24.00
CA PHE A 546 16.40 -4.12 -25.34
C PHE A 546 15.39 -3.41 -26.27
N SER A 547 15.79 -3.13 -27.48
CA SER A 547 14.91 -2.68 -28.54
C SER A 547 15.00 -3.61 -29.75
N ASN A 548 13.88 -3.91 -30.37
CA ASN A 548 13.85 -4.68 -31.60
C ASN A 548 13.65 -3.75 -32.81
N ALA A 549 13.79 -4.30 -34.03
CA ALA A 549 13.62 -3.58 -35.29
C ALA A 549 12.22 -2.93 -35.46
N GLN A 550 11.24 -3.32 -34.66
CA GLN A 550 9.87 -2.78 -34.66
C GLN A 550 9.64 -1.70 -33.59
N ASN A 551 10.71 -1.13 -32.99
CA ASN A 551 10.70 -0.16 -31.92
C ASN A 551 9.94 -0.63 -30.63
N ALA A 552 9.84 -1.93 -30.41
CA ALA A 552 9.39 -2.45 -29.12
C ALA A 552 10.50 -2.29 -28.08
N ILE A 553 10.17 -1.80 -26.90
CA ILE A 553 11.10 -1.63 -25.78
C ILE A 553 10.79 -2.69 -24.75
N PHE A 554 11.81 -3.47 -24.40
CA PHE A 554 11.79 -4.44 -23.33
C PHE A 554 12.72 -3.96 -22.22
N GLU A 555 12.24 -4.00 -20.99
CA GLU A 555 12.98 -3.72 -19.76
C GLU A 555 13.16 -5.03 -19.00
N ALA A 556 14.38 -5.37 -18.64
CA ALA A 556 14.70 -6.53 -17.83
C ALA A 556 15.46 -6.10 -16.58
N SER A 557 15.19 -6.74 -15.44
CA SER A 557 16.00 -6.62 -14.23
C SER A 557 16.10 -7.95 -13.49
N ALA A 558 17.23 -8.10 -12.79
CA ALA A 558 17.46 -9.13 -11.80
C ALA A 558 18.03 -8.45 -10.56
N GLU A 559 17.33 -8.58 -9.43
CA GLU A 559 17.69 -7.94 -8.16
C GLU A 559 17.81 -9.00 -7.06
N VAL A 560 18.79 -8.85 -6.18
CA VAL A 560 18.94 -9.65 -4.95
C VAL A 560 18.94 -8.70 -3.76
N TYR A 561 18.26 -9.10 -2.69
CA TYR A 561 18.21 -8.30 -1.45
C TYR A 561 18.41 -9.15 -0.22
N TYR A 562 18.92 -8.52 0.82
CA TYR A 562 18.96 -9.01 2.19
C TYR A 562 18.47 -7.91 3.12
N LYS A 563 17.56 -8.25 4.04
CA LYS A 563 16.98 -7.34 5.03
C LYS A 563 17.14 -7.93 6.42
N ARG A 564 17.66 -7.15 7.35
CA ARG A 564 17.66 -7.41 8.78
C ARG A 564 16.65 -6.51 9.46
N LEU A 565 15.88 -7.09 10.36
CA LEU A 565 14.84 -6.40 11.11
C LEU A 565 15.14 -6.58 12.59
N SER A 566 15.25 -5.48 13.34
CA SER A 566 15.39 -5.52 14.80
C SER A 566 14.10 -5.06 15.45
N ASN A 567 13.81 -5.61 16.62
CA ASN A 567 12.62 -5.34 17.41
C ASN A 567 11.32 -5.70 16.67
N VAL A 568 11.31 -6.84 15.95
CA VAL A 568 10.07 -7.36 15.37
C VAL A 568 9.15 -7.84 16.47
N ILE A 569 7.84 -7.58 16.29
CA ILE A 569 6.82 -7.90 17.29
C ILE A 569 6.26 -9.27 16.99
N ASP A 570 6.09 -10.06 18.05
CA ASP A 570 5.36 -11.31 18.06
C ASP A 570 4.58 -11.44 19.39
N TYR A 571 3.95 -12.56 19.65
CA TYR A 571 3.01 -12.73 20.74
C TYR A 571 3.25 -14.05 21.44
N ILE A 572 2.91 -14.13 22.74
CA ILE A 572 2.79 -15.41 23.43
C ILE A 572 1.65 -16.24 22.82
N ASP A 573 1.64 -17.54 23.06
CA ASP A 573 0.53 -18.38 22.66
C ASP A 573 -0.72 -18.03 23.50
N GLY A 574 -1.86 -17.80 22.83
CA GLY A 574 -3.08 -17.36 23.48
C GLY A 574 -3.14 -15.88 23.85
N ALA A 575 -2.27 -15.04 23.29
CA ALA A 575 -2.24 -13.60 23.54
C ALA A 575 -3.60 -12.93 23.37
N ALA A 576 -4.00 -12.11 24.35
CA ALA A 576 -5.17 -11.27 24.33
C ALA A 576 -4.77 -9.85 23.93
N LEU A 577 -4.94 -9.49 22.68
CA LEU A 577 -4.53 -8.17 22.16
C LEU A 577 -5.60 -7.10 22.32
N TYR A 578 -6.88 -7.49 22.33
CA TYR A 578 -8.01 -6.58 22.39
C TYR A 578 -8.40 -6.28 23.83
N LEU A 579 -8.74 -5.02 24.12
CA LEU A 579 -9.20 -4.58 25.44
C LEU A 579 -8.29 -5.03 26.58
N ASN A 580 -7.00 -5.16 26.32
CA ASN A 580 -6.00 -5.59 27.29
C ASN A 580 -5.19 -4.38 27.80
N PRO A 581 -5.39 -3.91 29.05
CA PRO A 581 -4.65 -2.77 29.60
C PRO A 581 -3.19 -3.08 29.92
N THR A 582 -2.82 -4.35 29.95
CA THR A 582 -1.45 -4.85 30.19
C THR A 582 -0.93 -5.62 28.99
N VAL A 583 -1.27 -5.18 27.77
CA VAL A 583 -0.94 -5.88 26.52
C VAL A 583 0.56 -6.20 26.39
N GLU A 584 1.43 -5.42 27.04
CA GLU A 584 2.89 -5.66 27.08
C GLU A 584 3.29 -6.98 27.74
N THR A 585 2.39 -7.61 28.53
CA THR A 585 2.63 -8.95 29.08
C THR A 585 2.51 -10.05 28.01
N ASP A 586 1.77 -9.79 26.95
CA ASP A 586 1.47 -10.72 25.88
C ASP A 586 2.35 -10.47 24.64
N LEU A 587 3.11 -9.34 24.61
CA LEU A 587 3.99 -8.99 23.51
C LEU A 587 5.39 -9.59 23.69
N LEU A 588 5.94 -10.06 22.57
CA LEU A 588 7.30 -10.55 22.44
C LEU A 588 8.04 -9.67 21.42
N VAL A 589 9.31 -9.40 21.68
CA VAL A 589 10.19 -8.61 20.82
C VAL A 589 11.39 -9.44 20.41
N GLY A 590 11.74 -9.46 19.14
CA GLY A 590 12.85 -10.26 18.61
C GLY A 590 13.48 -9.70 17.37
N GLU A 591 14.22 -10.54 16.68
CA GLU A 591 14.91 -10.24 15.42
C GLU A 591 14.18 -10.89 14.24
N GLY A 592 14.35 -10.30 13.05
CA GLY A 592 13.86 -10.86 11.82
C GLY A 592 14.91 -10.74 10.70
N ARG A 593 14.84 -11.64 9.73
CA ARG A 593 15.61 -11.54 8.50
C ARG A 593 14.77 -11.91 7.29
N ALA A 594 15.00 -11.23 6.18
CA ALA A 594 14.38 -11.58 4.91
C ALA A 594 15.41 -11.48 3.79
N TYR A 595 15.31 -12.35 2.80
CA TYR A 595 16.16 -12.30 1.61
C TYR A 595 15.43 -12.85 0.39
N GLY A 596 15.86 -12.43 -0.78
CA GLY A 596 15.24 -12.92 -2.01
C GLY A 596 15.94 -12.47 -3.28
N ALA A 597 15.48 -13.08 -4.38
CA ALA A 597 15.87 -12.74 -5.74
C ALA A 597 14.61 -12.42 -6.55
N GLU A 598 14.62 -11.31 -7.26
CA GLU A 598 13.53 -10.81 -8.10
C GLU A 598 13.97 -10.78 -9.55
N PHE A 599 13.18 -11.38 -10.45
CA PHE A 599 13.40 -11.33 -11.91
C PHE A 599 12.18 -10.65 -12.54
N PHE A 600 12.42 -9.68 -13.38
CA PHE A 600 11.39 -8.90 -14.04
C PHE A 600 11.70 -8.70 -15.51
N LEU A 601 10.73 -8.99 -16.37
CA LEU A 601 10.80 -8.74 -17.80
C LEU A 601 9.51 -8.05 -18.24
N LYS A 602 9.61 -6.81 -18.69
CA LYS A 602 8.48 -5.97 -19.10
C LYS A 602 8.62 -5.56 -20.55
N LYS A 603 7.60 -5.78 -21.35
CA LYS A 603 7.44 -5.15 -22.65
C LYS A 603 6.72 -3.83 -22.45
N ALA A 604 7.51 -2.76 -22.25
CA ALA A 604 7.02 -1.43 -21.90
C ALA A 604 6.32 -0.74 -23.09
N ARG A 605 6.80 -0.97 -24.31
CA ARG A 605 6.27 -0.37 -25.53
C ARG A 605 6.11 -1.40 -26.64
N GLY A 606 4.96 -1.39 -27.34
CA GLY A 606 4.68 -2.25 -28.48
C GLY A 606 3.37 -1.85 -29.14
N LYS A 607 3.26 -2.09 -30.48
CA LYS A 607 2.06 -1.71 -31.25
C LYS A 607 0.78 -2.41 -30.80
N ARG A 608 0.85 -3.69 -30.48
CA ARG A 608 -0.32 -4.51 -30.13
C ARG A 608 -0.22 -5.20 -28.78
N LEU A 609 0.99 -5.50 -28.30
CA LEU A 609 1.24 -6.32 -27.13
C LEU A 609 2.11 -5.55 -26.14
N THR A 610 1.65 -5.43 -24.89
CA THR A 610 2.39 -4.96 -23.70
C THR A 610 2.11 -5.89 -22.53
N GLY A 611 2.94 -5.84 -21.50
CA GLY A 611 2.78 -6.67 -20.32
C GLY A 611 4.12 -7.00 -19.68
N TRP A 612 4.09 -7.88 -18.68
CA TRP A 612 5.31 -8.29 -17.97
C TRP A 612 5.19 -9.69 -17.39
N VAL A 613 6.35 -10.25 -17.11
CA VAL A 613 6.54 -11.47 -16.32
C VAL A 613 7.40 -11.11 -15.12
N SER A 614 7.04 -11.57 -13.96
CA SER A 614 7.86 -11.46 -12.76
C SER A 614 7.95 -12.79 -12.02
N TYR A 615 9.13 -13.09 -11.48
CA TYR A 615 9.35 -14.19 -10.59
C TYR A 615 10.14 -13.70 -9.38
N THR A 616 9.69 -14.08 -8.21
CA THR A 616 10.35 -13.76 -6.94
C THR A 616 10.58 -15.03 -6.16
N TYR A 617 11.82 -15.28 -5.76
CA TYR A 617 12.15 -16.20 -4.68
C TYR A 617 12.40 -15.36 -3.42
N ALA A 618 11.67 -15.60 -2.34
CA ALA A 618 11.77 -14.82 -1.10
C ALA A 618 11.59 -15.69 0.14
N ARG A 619 12.39 -15.43 1.16
CA ARG A 619 12.25 -16.04 2.48
C ARG A 619 12.21 -14.97 3.56
N SER A 620 11.42 -15.19 4.59
CA SER A 620 11.29 -14.30 5.74
C SER A 620 11.19 -15.13 7.03
N PHE A 621 12.01 -14.79 8.02
CA PHE A 621 12.13 -15.53 9.27
C PHE A 621 12.09 -14.58 10.47
N ARG A 622 11.70 -15.13 11.62
CA ARG A 622 11.72 -14.48 12.93
C ARG A 622 12.44 -15.35 13.94
N MET A 623 13.07 -14.71 14.92
CA MET A 623 13.71 -15.36 16.07
C MET A 623 13.40 -14.55 17.33
N ILE A 624 12.78 -15.20 18.30
CA ILE A 624 12.35 -14.58 19.55
C ILE A 624 12.99 -15.36 20.72
N GLU A 625 13.98 -14.78 21.32
CA GLU A 625 14.69 -15.39 22.45
C GLU A 625 14.13 -14.93 23.81
N ALA A 626 14.24 -15.77 24.80
CA ALA A 626 13.96 -15.36 26.17
C ALA A 626 15.07 -14.42 26.66
N ASN A 627 14.71 -13.37 27.38
CA ASN A 627 15.68 -12.38 27.90
C ASN A 627 15.44 -12.02 29.35
N GLY A 628 14.83 -12.91 30.12
CA GLY A 628 14.50 -12.70 31.54
C GLY A 628 13.25 -11.85 31.77
N SER A 629 12.87 -10.96 30.83
CA SER A 629 11.65 -10.15 30.91
C SER A 629 10.57 -10.59 29.95
N GLN A 630 10.86 -11.51 29.05
CA GLN A 630 9.89 -12.14 28.13
C GLN A 630 10.22 -13.63 27.94
N MET A 631 9.20 -14.39 27.53
CA MET A 631 9.36 -15.79 27.09
C MET A 631 9.92 -15.85 25.68
N SER A 632 10.50 -16.99 25.30
CA SER A 632 10.86 -17.25 23.90
C SER A 632 9.63 -17.70 23.11
N ALA A 633 9.61 -17.40 21.80
CA ALA A 633 8.77 -18.12 20.87
C ALA A 633 9.56 -19.26 20.22
N ASN A 634 8.90 -20.39 19.95
CA ASN A 634 9.50 -21.53 19.25
C ASN A 634 10.81 -22.04 19.90
N PHE A 635 10.89 -21.99 21.25
CA PHE A 635 12.08 -22.35 22.03
C PHE A 635 13.35 -21.53 21.68
N GLY A 636 13.18 -20.26 21.24
CA GLY A 636 14.29 -19.42 20.79
C GLY A 636 14.84 -19.76 19.40
N LYS A 637 14.28 -20.77 18.73
CA LYS A 637 14.68 -21.15 17.37
C LYS A 637 14.02 -20.27 16.33
N GLU A 638 14.72 -20.05 15.23
CA GLU A 638 14.19 -19.33 14.09
C GLU A 638 13.00 -20.08 13.44
N PHE A 639 11.98 -19.33 12.99
CA PHE A 639 10.80 -19.87 12.33
C PHE A 639 10.35 -18.94 11.19
N PRO A 640 9.68 -19.46 10.14
CA PRO A 640 9.17 -18.64 9.05
C PRO A 640 8.11 -17.63 9.54
N ALA A 641 8.16 -16.41 9.02
CA ALA A 641 7.09 -15.42 9.25
C ALA A 641 5.78 -15.87 8.58
N ASN A 642 4.63 -15.44 9.11
CA ASN A 642 3.29 -15.83 8.62
C ASN A 642 3.06 -15.54 7.12
N PHE A 643 3.83 -14.63 6.53
CA PHE A 643 3.79 -14.23 5.12
C PHE A 643 4.98 -14.76 4.30
N ASP A 644 5.74 -15.72 4.80
CA ASP A 644 6.85 -16.38 4.07
C ASP A 644 6.30 -17.24 2.93
N MET A 645 6.46 -16.77 1.70
CA MET A 645 6.01 -17.48 0.48
C MET A 645 7.19 -17.57 -0.49
N PRO A 646 7.90 -18.73 -0.51
CA PRO A 646 9.16 -18.89 -1.24
C PRO A 646 9.09 -18.56 -2.74
N HIS A 647 8.03 -18.97 -3.41
CA HIS A 647 7.92 -18.81 -4.86
C HIS A 647 6.69 -17.96 -5.20
N ASN A 648 6.90 -16.91 -6.00
CA ASN A 648 5.84 -16.03 -6.46
C ASN A 648 6.08 -15.72 -7.95
N PHE A 649 5.21 -16.25 -8.81
CA PHE A 649 5.24 -16.04 -10.26
C PHE A 649 4.02 -15.27 -10.71
N LYS A 650 4.22 -14.25 -11.55
CA LYS A 650 3.14 -13.42 -12.08
C LYS A 650 3.38 -13.14 -13.55
N PHE A 651 2.29 -13.15 -14.29
CA PHE A 651 2.26 -12.85 -15.71
C PHE A 651 1.11 -11.89 -16.01
N VAL A 652 1.40 -10.81 -16.71
CA VAL A 652 0.42 -9.79 -17.13
C VAL A 652 0.52 -9.59 -18.61
N LEU A 653 -0.61 -9.67 -19.30
CA LEU A 653 -0.72 -9.51 -20.74
C LEU A 653 -1.80 -8.51 -21.08
N ASN A 654 -1.46 -7.54 -21.94
CA ASN A 654 -2.41 -6.65 -22.60
C ASN A 654 -2.21 -6.78 -24.11
N HIS A 655 -3.21 -7.28 -24.83
CA HIS A 655 -3.16 -7.49 -26.26
C HIS A 655 -4.27 -6.74 -26.98
N ARG A 656 -3.92 -5.75 -27.79
CA ARG A 656 -4.84 -5.02 -28.65
C ARG A 656 -5.19 -5.88 -29.86
N LEU A 657 -6.35 -6.52 -29.84
CA LEU A 657 -6.87 -7.37 -30.92
C LEU A 657 -7.28 -6.54 -32.14
N SER A 658 -7.91 -5.38 -31.88
CA SER A 658 -8.33 -4.43 -32.93
C SER A 658 -8.14 -3.01 -32.45
N LYS A 659 -8.51 -1.99 -33.24
CA LYS A 659 -8.50 -0.59 -32.79
C LYS A 659 -9.38 -0.32 -31.58
N ARG A 660 -10.38 -1.17 -31.34
CA ARG A 660 -11.39 -0.99 -30.30
C ARG A 660 -11.46 -2.10 -29.26
N ILE A 661 -10.83 -3.23 -29.51
CA ILE A 661 -10.91 -4.38 -28.61
C ILE A 661 -9.52 -4.69 -28.06
N THR A 662 -9.42 -4.66 -26.75
CA THR A 662 -8.21 -5.06 -26.00
C THR A 662 -8.54 -6.28 -25.14
N PHE A 663 -7.72 -7.31 -25.25
CA PHE A 663 -7.74 -8.49 -24.38
C PHE A 663 -6.70 -8.31 -23.27
N ASN A 664 -7.06 -8.66 -22.04
CA ASN A 664 -6.20 -8.57 -20.86
C ASN A 664 -6.18 -9.92 -20.15
N ALA A 665 -5.03 -10.31 -19.60
CA ALA A 665 -4.92 -11.51 -18.77
C ALA A 665 -3.89 -11.28 -17.65
N ASN A 666 -4.22 -11.77 -16.45
CA ASN A 666 -3.31 -11.81 -15.30
C ASN A 666 -3.26 -13.23 -14.76
N PHE A 667 -2.07 -13.78 -14.62
CA PHE A 667 -1.86 -15.04 -13.93
C PHE A 667 -0.98 -14.82 -12.70
N THR A 668 -1.35 -15.45 -11.60
CA THR A 668 -0.59 -15.43 -10.35
C THR A 668 -0.47 -16.85 -9.81
N TYR A 669 0.75 -17.23 -9.45
CA TYR A 669 1.07 -18.43 -8.68
C TYR A 669 1.92 -18.03 -7.49
N THR A 670 1.56 -18.51 -6.29
CA THR A 670 2.32 -18.26 -5.05
C THR A 670 2.36 -19.53 -4.21
N SER A 671 3.53 -19.87 -3.67
CA SER A 671 3.66 -20.95 -2.68
C SER A 671 2.73 -20.71 -1.50
N GLY A 672 2.29 -21.77 -0.87
CA GLY A 672 1.51 -21.72 0.35
C GLY A 672 2.28 -21.00 1.47
N ARG A 673 1.61 -20.16 2.22
CA ARG A 673 2.18 -19.51 3.42
C ARG A 673 2.25 -20.49 4.59
N PRO A 674 3.11 -20.21 5.57
CA PRO A 674 3.23 -21.02 6.77
C PRO A 674 1.97 -20.97 7.65
N ILE A 675 1.76 -22.07 8.37
CA ILE A 675 0.71 -22.20 9.38
C ILE A 675 1.23 -23.07 10.53
N THR A 676 0.74 -22.78 11.72
CA THR A 676 0.97 -23.61 12.90
C THR A 676 -0.12 -24.67 13.01
N TYR A 677 0.23 -25.94 12.81
CA TYR A 677 -0.69 -27.05 12.99
C TYR A 677 -0.64 -27.57 14.44
N PRO A 678 -1.81 -27.90 15.01
CA PRO A 678 -1.85 -28.69 16.23
C PRO A 678 -1.36 -30.12 15.91
N ASN A 679 -0.35 -30.60 16.63
CA ASN A 679 0.23 -31.92 16.46
C ASN A 679 -0.31 -32.96 17.46
N ALA A 680 -1.02 -32.50 18.50
CA ALA A 680 -1.67 -33.33 19.48
C ALA A 680 -2.88 -32.62 20.09
N ARG A 681 -3.63 -33.34 20.90
CA ARG A 681 -4.65 -32.78 21.79
C ARG A 681 -4.45 -33.32 23.18
N TYR A 682 -4.64 -32.51 24.16
CA TYR A 682 -4.66 -32.91 25.57
C TYR A 682 -5.95 -32.46 26.23
N LYS A 683 -6.37 -33.18 27.24
CA LYS A 683 -7.51 -32.81 28.05
C LYS A 683 -7.07 -31.85 29.16
N VAL A 684 -7.70 -30.72 29.25
CA VAL A 684 -7.55 -29.77 30.35
C VAL A 684 -8.70 -30.02 31.31
N TYR A 685 -8.38 -30.39 32.53
CA TYR A 685 -9.37 -30.51 33.59
C TYR A 685 -9.31 -29.28 34.46
N ALA A 686 -10.45 -28.65 34.70
CA ALA A 686 -10.56 -27.53 35.63
C ALA A 686 -10.54 -28.04 37.08
N PHE A 687 -9.36 -28.36 37.57
CA PHE A 687 -9.22 -28.90 38.95
C PHE A 687 -9.79 -27.97 40.00
N ASN A 688 -9.72 -26.64 39.80
CA ASN A 688 -10.33 -25.71 40.74
C ASN A 688 -11.83 -25.85 40.80
N ASP A 689 -12.50 -26.02 39.63
CA ASP A 689 -13.96 -26.18 39.57
C ASP A 689 -14.38 -27.52 40.13
N LEU A 690 -13.58 -28.59 39.92
CA LEU A 690 -13.80 -29.90 40.55
C LEU A 690 -13.61 -29.85 42.05
N TYR A 691 -12.62 -29.10 42.52
CA TYR A 691 -12.33 -28.90 43.93
C TYR A 691 -13.47 -28.12 44.63
N ASP A 692 -13.89 -27.02 44.01
CA ASP A 692 -15.02 -26.23 44.49
C ASP A 692 -16.34 -27.01 44.47
N TYR A 693 -16.57 -27.84 43.43
CA TYR A 693 -17.70 -28.74 43.37
C TYR A 693 -17.64 -29.81 44.51
N GLY A 694 -16.47 -30.39 44.73
CA GLY A 694 -16.25 -31.36 45.80
C GLY A 694 -16.55 -30.79 47.18
N TYR A 695 -16.19 -29.54 47.43
CA TYR A 695 -16.52 -28.82 48.68
C TYR A 695 -18.01 -28.47 48.75
N ALA A 696 -18.60 -27.98 47.69
CA ALA A 696 -20.00 -27.63 47.66
C ALA A 696 -20.92 -28.83 47.92
N ASN A 697 -20.52 -30.03 47.52
CA ASN A 697 -21.30 -31.25 47.69
C ASN A 697 -20.82 -32.16 48.84
N GLY A 698 -19.92 -31.69 49.71
CA GLY A 698 -19.41 -32.45 50.85
C GLY A 698 -18.51 -33.66 50.52
N ILE A 699 -18.02 -33.71 49.27
CA ILE A 699 -17.08 -34.77 48.83
C ILE A 699 -15.70 -34.55 49.41
N PHE A 700 -15.31 -33.29 49.63
CA PHE A 700 -14.04 -32.91 50.23
C PHE A 700 -14.27 -32.04 51.48
N PRO A 701 -13.61 -32.30 52.61
CA PRO A 701 -13.68 -31.42 53.79
C PRO A 701 -12.87 -30.14 53.53
N ARG A 702 -13.50 -28.99 53.79
CA ARG A 702 -12.80 -27.69 53.77
C ARG A 702 -11.95 -27.52 55.00
N PRO A 703 -10.61 -27.42 54.89
CA PRO A 703 -9.78 -27.14 56.06
C PRO A 703 -10.07 -25.74 56.62
N GLY A 704 -10.62 -25.66 57.79
CA GLY A 704 -10.69 -24.43 58.58
C GLY A 704 -11.92 -23.52 58.37
N LEU A 705 -12.98 -23.94 57.68
CA LEU A 705 -14.22 -23.17 57.55
C LEU A 705 -15.40 -23.94 58.10
N THR A 706 -16.06 -23.37 59.09
CA THR A 706 -17.39 -23.84 59.57
C THR A 706 -18.44 -23.71 58.46
N PRO A 707 -19.38 -24.64 58.32
CA PRO A 707 -20.43 -24.53 57.31
C PRO A 707 -21.24 -23.24 57.49
N VAL A 708 -21.25 -22.34 56.57
CA VAL A 708 -22.12 -21.17 56.53
C VAL A 708 -23.51 -21.67 56.07
N THR A 709 -24.38 -21.94 57.04
CA THR A 709 -25.80 -22.14 56.81
C THR A 709 -26.41 -20.76 56.51
N GLY A 710 -26.61 -20.37 55.28
CA GLY A 710 -27.30 -19.13 54.91
C GLY A 710 -27.10 -18.77 53.46
N GLY A 711 -28.06 -19.14 52.66
CA GLY A 711 -28.62 -18.49 51.49
C GLY A 711 -27.69 -17.69 50.56
N SER A 712 -26.99 -18.32 49.68
CA SER A 712 -26.68 -17.76 48.37
C SER A 712 -26.91 -18.86 47.32
N SER A 713 -27.58 -18.49 46.26
CA SER A 713 -27.93 -19.38 45.18
C SER A 713 -26.71 -19.98 44.52
N TYR A 714 -26.25 -21.09 45.04
CA TYR A 714 -25.31 -21.97 44.33
C TYR A 714 -26.12 -22.62 43.20
N THR A 715 -25.78 -22.36 41.99
CA THR A 715 -26.27 -23.15 40.86
C THR A 715 -25.75 -24.57 41.07
N TYR A 716 -26.65 -25.46 41.49
CA TYR A 716 -26.32 -26.88 41.67
C TYR A 716 -25.93 -27.41 40.31
N LEU A 717 -24.69 -27.86 40.16
CA LEU A 717 -24.22 -28.62 38.98
C LEU A 717 -25.00 -29.93 39.03
N THR A 718 -26.03 -30.06 38.24
CA THR A 718 -26.74 -31.31 38.03
C THR A 718 -25.87 -32.25 37.18
N GLY A 719 -26.12 -33.57 37.20
CA GLY A 719 -25.30 -34.55 36.49
C GLY A 719 -25.01 -34.25 35.04
N THR A 720 -25.88 -33.52 34.36
CA THR A 720 -25.67 -33.03 32.98
C THR A 720 -24.70 -31.85 32.85
N ASN A 721 -24.50 -31.06 33.93
CA ASN A 721 -23.58 -29.93 33.96
C ASN A 721 -22.16 -30.31 34.43
N ILE A 722 -22.00 -31.44 35.07
CA ILE A 722 -20.72 -31.94 35.57
C ILE A 722 -19.96 -32.70 34.47
N GLN A 723 -20.70 -33.35 33.56
CA GLN A 723 -20.08 -34.17 32.51
C GLN A 723 -19.00 -33.43 31.72
N PRO A 724 -19.17 -32.17 31.26
CA PRO A 724 -18.10 -31.40 30.63
C PRO A 724 -16.90 -31.16 31.52
N LEU A 725 -17.07 -30.99 32.85
CA LEU A 725 -15.98 -30.81 33.81
C LEU A 725 -15.19 -32.11 34.00
N LEU A 726 -15.91 -33.24 34.11
CA LEU A 726 -15.33 -34.57 34.23
C LEU A 726 -14.66 -35.04 32.94
N ASP A 727 -15.26 -34.68 31.77
CA ASP A 727 -14.69 -35.03 30.47
C ASP A 727 -13.50 -34.15 30.12
N GLY A 728 -13.32 -33.00 30.79
CA GLY A 728 -12.29 -32.03 30.49
C GLY A 728 -12.49 -31.34 29.12
N TYR A 729 -11.85 -30.20 28.94
CA TYR A 729 -11.82 -29.52 27.65
C TYR A 729 -10.67 -30.05 26.79
N SER A 730 -10.99 -30.42 25.56
CA SER A 730 -9.95 -30.85 24.61
C SER A 730 -9.27 -29.60 24.02
N SER A 731 -8.00 -29.39 24.39
CA SER A 731 -7.18 -28.28 23.88
C SER A 731 -6.17 -28.83 22.87
N PRO A 732 -5.97 -28.12 21.73
CA PRO A 732 -4.93 -28.49 20.77
C PRO A 732 -3.54 -28.20 21.36
N SER A 733 -2.58 -29.06 21.07
CA SER A 733 -1.17 -28.87 21.42
C SER A 733 -0.36 -28.46 20.20
N PHE A 734 0.49 -27.47 20.35
CA PHE A 734 1.38 -26.96 19.31
C PHE A 734 2.83 -27.07 19.80
N THR A 735 3.72 -27.61 18.99
CA THR A 735 5.15 -27.72 19.39
C THR A 735 6.02 -26.67 18.75
N LEU A 736 5.82 -26.40 17.47
CA LEU A 736 6.63 -25.46 16.71
C LEU A 736 5.73 -24.55 15.86
N ARG A 737 6.12 -23.28 15.75
CA ARG A 737 5.39 -22.29 14.95
C ARG A 737 5.73 -22.42 13.46
N ASN A 738 4.72 -22.28 12.62
CA ASN A 738 4.84 -22.06 11.18
C ASN A 738 5.68 -23.12 10.44
N GLN A 739 5.60 -24.39 10.87
CA GLN A 739 6.35 -25.48 10.25
C GLN A 739 5.67 -26.04 9.01
N GLU A 740 4.35 -25.96 8.97
CA GLU A 740 3.55 -26.48 7.86
C GLU A 740 3.12 -25.35 6.92
N ARG A 741 2.64 -25.72 5.72
CA ARG A 741 2.16 -24.75 4.72
C ARG A 741 0.77 -25.10 4.25
N ILE A 742 -0.07 -24.05 4.07
CA ILE A 742 -1.33 -24.22 3.35
C ILE A 742 -1.06 -24.52 1.86
N PRO A 743 -2.04 -25.05 1.11
CA PRO A 743 -1.89 -25.26 -0.33
C PRO A 743 -1.49 -23.98 -1.08
N TYR A 744 -0.78 -24.14 -2.20
CA TYR A 744 -0.37 -23.03 -3.06
C TYR A 744 -1.58 -22.29 -3.63
N TYR A 745 -1.40 -21.00 -3.83
CA TYR A 745 -2.36 -20.11 -4.46
C TYR A 745 -2.12 -20.04 -5.98
N MET A 746 -3.18 -20.16 -6.77
CA MET A 746 -3.10 -19.99 -8.22
C MET A 746 -4.38 -19.34 -8.74
N ARG A 747 -4.25 -18.34 -9.61
CA ARG A 747 -5.39 -17.62 -10.19
C ARG A 747 -5.07 -17.11 -11.59
N LEU A 748 -6.05 -17.21 -12.47
CA LEU A 748 -6.06 -16.59 -13.79
C LEU A 748 -7.28 -15.67 -13.89
N ASP A 749 -7.04 -14.40 -14.22
CA ASP A 749 -8.08 -13.43 -14.53
C ASP A 749 -7.96 -13.03 -16.00
N ILE A 750 -9.08 -12.91 -16.69
CA ILE A 750 -9.13 -12.45 -18.08
C ILE A 750 -10.13 -11.32 -18.25
N GLY A 751 -9.92 -10.47 -19.25
CA GLY A 751 -10.84 -9.39 -19.55
C GLY A 751 -10.79 -8.95 -21.02
N PHE A 752 -11.90 -8.35 -21.45
CA PHE A 752 -12.05 -7.72 -22.76
C PHE A 752 -12.56 -6.29 -22.54
N THR A 753 -11.87 -5.33 -23.13
CA THR A 753 -12.31 -3.94 -23.12
C THR A 753 -12.69 -3.55 -24.54
N ILE A 754 -13.91 -3.02 -24.70
CA ILE A 754 -14.40 -2.48 -25.96
C ILE A 754 -14.38 -0.96 -25.85
N GLU A 755 -13.42 -0.35 -26.54
CA GLU A 755 -13.21 1.10 -26.56
C GLU A 755 -14.30 1.84 -27.35
N PRO A 756 -14.58 3.13 -27.04
CA PRO A 756 -15.55 3.94 -27.77
C PRO A 756 -15.15 4.14 -29.22
N LYS A 757 -16.12 4.56 -30.07
CA LYS A 757 -15.81 5.08 -31.38
C LYS A 757 -15.20 6.47 -31.25
N GLU A 758 -14.09 6.71 -31.96
CA GLU A 758 -13.43 8.02 -32.03
C GLU A 758 -14.40 9.12 -32.58
N GLY A 759 -14.20 10.37 -32.12
CA GLY A 759 -14.94 11.53 -32.65
C GLY A 759 -16.34 11.78 -32.06
N LYS A 760 -16.78 11.02 -31.04
CA LYS A 760 -18.03 11.29 -30.32
C LYS A 760 -17.78 12.07 -29.04
N ARG A 761 -18.62 13.05 -28.73
CA ARG A 761 -18.59 13.80 -27.44
C ARG A 761 -18.84 12.88 -26.26
N TRP A 762 -19.77 11.93 -26.37
CA TRP A 762 -20.00 10.86 -25.41
C TRP A 762 -19.16 9.64 -25.79
N GLN A 763 -18.24 9.26 -24.90
CA GLN A 763 -17.33 8.14 -25.09
C GLN A 763 -17.70 7.05 -24.08
N GLY A 764 -18.41 6.02 -24.52
CA GLY A 764 -18.78 4.86 -23.70
C GLY A 764 -17.89 3.66 -24.01
N SER A 765 -17.33 3.02 -22.98
CA SER A 765 -16.58 1.77 -23.10
C SER A 765 -17.20 0.67 -22.23
N TRP A 766 -17.10 -0.56 -22.71
CA TRP A 766 -17.53 -1.75 -21.98
C TRP A 766 -16.32 -2.58 -21.59
N ASN A 767 -16.30 -3.01 -20.34
CA ASN A 767 -15.30 -3.95 -19.83
C ASN A 767 -16.02 -5.21 -19.35
N PHE A 768 -15.70 -6.34 -19.97
CA PHE A 768 -16.12 -7.66 -19.52
C PHE A 768 -14.90 -8.35 -18.93
N SER A 769 -15.02 -8.91 -17.71
CA SER A 769 -13.93 -9.65 -17.08
C SER A 769 -14.45 -10.89 -16.34
N ILE A 770 -13.57 -11.88 -16.21
CA ILE A 770 -13.80 -13.07 -15.39
C ILE A 770 -12.63 -13.14 -14.40
N TYR A 771 -12.96 -13.01 -13.14
CA TYR A 771 -12.02 -13.23 -12.05
C TYR A 771 -11.98 -14.69 -11.69
N ASN A 772 -10.78 -15.24 -11.40
CA ASN A 772 -10.57 -16.65 -11.05
C ASN A 772 -11.17 -17.63 -12.07
N LEU A 773 -10.73 -17.51 -13.33
CA LEU A 773 -11.24 -18.32 -14.45
C LEU A 773 -11.18 -19.84 -14.18
N PHE A 774 -10.20 -20.29 -13.40
CA PHE A 774 -10.04 -21.69 -13.03
C PHE A 774 -11.04 -22.15 -11.96
N ALA A 775 -11.85 -21.25 -11.40
CA ALA A 775 -12.77 -21.51 -10.29
C ALA A 775 -12.06 -22.26 -9.11
N ARG A 776 -10.78 -21.94 -8.90
CA ARG A 776 -9.99 -22.62 -7.88
C ARG A 776 -10.37 -22.08 -6.48
N GLU A 777 -10.67 -22.98 -5.58
CA GLU A 777 -10.85 -22.72 -4.16
C GLU A 777 -9.48 -22.50 -3.49
N ASN A 778 -8.94 -21.28 -3.61
CA ASN A 778 -7.67 -20.95 -2.99
C ASN A 778 -7.80 -20.90 -1.46
N ALA A 779 -6.90 -21.57 -0.75
CA ALA A 779 -6.90 -21.59 0.70
C ALA A 779 -6.58 -20.21 1.26
N TYR A 780 -7.54 -19.60 1.98
CA TYR A 780 -7.32 -18.40 2.81
C TYR A 780 -6.81 -18.81 4.20
N SER A 781 -7.46 -19.82 4.81
CA SER A 781 -7.08 -20.36 6.10
C SER A 781 -7.44 -21.83 6.20
N ILE A 782 -6.82 -22.52 7.14
CA ILE A 782 -7.16 -23.89 7.51
C ILE A 782 -7.52 -23.90 8.99
N PHE A 783 -8.61 -24.55 9.33
CA PHE A 783 -9.05 -24.70 10.71
C PHE A 783 -9.51 -26.14 10.97
N PHE A 784 -9.51 -26.52 12.24
CA PHE A 784 -9.83 -27.85 12.71
C PHE A 784 -11.15 -27.82 13.49
N ARG A 785 -12.06 -28.75 13.17
CA ARG A 785 -13.27 -28.95 13.95
C ARG A 785 -13.31 -30.40 14.46
N SER A 786 -13.72 -30.54 15.71
CA SER A 786 -14.08 -31.84 16.25
C SER A 786 -15.44 -32.27 15.69
N SER A 787 -15.59 -33.50 15.21
CA SER A 787 -16.91 -34.06 14.88
C SER A 787 -17.72 -34.22 16.17
N THR A 788 -18.97 -33.73 16.17
CA THR A 788 -19.92 -33.98 17.25
C THR A 788 -20.13 -35.51 17.41
N GLY A 789 -19.69 -36.05 18.55
CA GLY A 789 -19.97 -37.46 18.90
C GLY A 789 -18.79 -38.39 19.06
N LEU A 790 -17.62 -38.12 18.50
CA LEU A 790 -16.43 -38.94 18.68
C LEU A 790 -15.22 -38.05 18.98
N ILE A 791 -14.74 -38.08 20.22
CA ILE A 791 -13.68 -37.22 20.79
C ILE A 791 -12.36 -37.32 20.00
N ASN A 792 -12.17 -38.27 19.13
CA ASN A 792 -10.89 -38.58 18.47
C ASN A 792 -10.84 -38.25 16.97
N GLN A 793 -11.87 -37.66 16.37
CA GLN A 793 -11.85 -37.30 14.94
C GLN A 793 -11.89 -35.78 14.77
N ALA A 794 -10.72 -35.17 14.61
CA ALA A 794 -10.62 -33.80 14.11
C ALA A 794 -10.66 -33.83 12.56
N ARG A 795 -11.52 -33.02 11.97
CA ARG A 795 -11.54 -32.78 10.52
C ARG A 795 -10.89 -31.46 10.23
N THR A 796 -10.07 -31.44 9.18
CA THR A 796 -9.47 -30.24 8.66
C THR A 796 -10.40 -29.60 7.62
N TYR A 797 -10.65 -28.32 7.75
CA TYR A 797 -11.45 -27.54 6.84
C TYR A 797 -10.61 -26.44 6.22
N GLN A 798 -10.73 -26.26 4.92
CA GLN A 798 -10.15 -25.15 4.19
C GLN A 798 -11.21 -24.05 4.08
N LEU A 799 -10.86 -22.85 4.51
CA LEU A 799 -11.64 -21.64 4.21
C LEU A 799 -11.13 -21.06 2.89
N SER A 800 -12.00 -20.97 1.91
CA SER A 800 -11.78 -20.26 0.66
C SER A 800 -12.77 -19.10 0.58
N VAL A 801 -12.32 -17.93 0.10
CA VAL A 801 -13.16 -16.70 0.09
C VAL A 801 -13.85 -16.53 -1.26
N LEU A 802 -13.09 -16.61 -2.36
CA LEU A 802 -13.61 -16.47 -3.73
C LEU A 802 -13.28 -17.72 -4.56
N GLY A 803 -13.91 -18.86 -4.21
CA GLY A 803 -13.66 -20.16 -4.83
C GLY A 803 -14.34 -20.40 -6.18
N ALA A 804 -14.96 -19.38 -6.80
CA ALA A 804 -15.69 -19.49 -8.06
C ALA A 804 -15.13 -18.57 -9.13
N ALA A 805 -15.42 -18.86 -10.40
CA ALA A 805 -15.23 -17.92 -11.49
C ALA A 805 -16.29 -16.83 -11.42
N ILE A 806 -15.88 -15.57 -11.29
CA ILE A 806 -16.79 -14.44 -11.11
C ILE A 806 -16.78 -13.56 -12.35
N PRO A 807 -17.81 -13.64 -13.21
CA PRO A 807 -17.94 -12.74 -14.34
C PRO A 807 -18.39 -11.35 -13.88
N SER A 808 -17.94 -10.31 -14.59
CA SER A 808 -18.36 -8.95 -14.35
C SER A 808 -18.44 -8.16 -15.64
N LEU A 809 -19.38 -7.22 -15.70
CA LEU A 809 -19.59 -6.30 -16.81
C LEU A 809 -19.64 -4.88 -16.25
N THR A 810 -18.78 -4.02 -16.77
CA THR A 810 -18.71 -2.62 -16.37
C THR A 810 -18.92 -1.72 -17.57
N TYR A 811 -19.77 -0.72 -17.41
CA TYR A 811 -19.92 0.38 -18.36
C TYR A 811 -19.19 1.61 -17.82
N ASN A 812 -18.27 2.16 -18.61
CA ASN A 812 -17.59 3.42 -18.31
C ASN A 812 -17.98 4.46 -19.35
N PHE A 813 -18.06 5.72 -18.92
CA PHE A 813 -18.37 6.84 -19.81
C PHE A 813 -17.46 8.03 -19.50
N LYS A 814 -17.21 8.82 -20.54
CA LYS A 814 -16.51 10.12 -20.47
C LYS A 814 -17.22 11.08 -21.42
N PHE A 815 -17.36 12.35 -20.94
CA PHE A 815 -18.03 13.41 -21.67
C PHE A 815 -17.25 14.72 -21.60
#